data_4beb4497b456b0c5ddf6986f434121ec
#
_entry.id   4beb4497b456b0c5ddf6986f434121ec
#
_cell.length_a   1.000
_cell.length_b   1.000
_cell.length_c   1.000
_cell.angle_alpha   90.00
_cell.angle_beta   90.00
_cell.angle_gamma   90.00
#
_symmetry.space_group_name_H-M   'P 1'
#
loop_
_entity.id
_entity.type
_entity.pdbx_description
1 polymer ?
#
loop_
_entity_poly.entity_id
_entity_poly.type
_entity_poly.pdbx_seq_one_letter_code
_entity_poly.pdbx_strand_id
1 'polypeptide(L)'
;MKSYHLQALLPRLINDFQFKEQNGYLRQGVCPNCKKKELFTSVEMPFVLRCGRENKCGAELFVKEMYPDVFDDWSAHYPKTEQAPNAAADAYLQHSRGLDISTLKGLYTESSYHADGLGAATVKFPLPNGAYWERIIDRPSRFDRKANFFGSYKGYWWQHPKQDLTQAKEIWLTEGIFDALSLIQNGITAVSLMTCHNYPDIALNALREALGTEKKPLLVWALDNGSAGERAMKKFVSRSRDEGWRATAARPAETDNGNDWNDLHIKERLTERDLGRYRYYGKLLLAASAFEKARLMFNQTERSEFDFQHDNRLYWFKLDVDKMMKAVERINEAEPELTDEDARQKAVKESGTVVEIANCYPTPLYFQKSVETDESWYYIRVDFPHRQACVKATFTAAQLTSAGEFKKRLLHVAKGAVYTGTTLQLDRICKQALPDIKEVITQNYVGYNKEYGVYVFNDVAVQNGKCFTLNEEDYFSLNKLDIKTLSLSPALSINTDLNEFDNRWMDSLWSAFGEKGYVVLAFWLGSLFSEQIRKIHKSYPFLEICGEPGSGKSTLIEFMWRLCGRADYEGFDASKSSAAARGRNFSQISNLPVCLIESDRVQDNPKLKAFDWEELKSLYNGRATRSLGVKNSGNETYEPLFKGSIIIAQNAEINASRAVLERIIHLYTDKAEQSIETRHSAIALERYPIEKLSGFLPLVLMKEDAILTQYTARVDDLQAKLFADKAINHERIAKNHAQLIALLETVSLVLPVKADRIRKTRDFIVELTKQRVQAIQLDQPPVIEFWETFDYLQDNEAHGVNHSAEPGVYAVNFNHIAQVASEQRQSLLLNTDIKNLLKAGKMRKFIGIKTVRSYVNNMYNSRLPIASTAKKPEVIKCWVFQENSES
;
A
#
# COMPACT_ATOMS: atom_id res chain seq x y z
N MET A 1 -33.31 5.19 30.06
CA MET A 1 -32.77 4.23 29.02
C MET A 1 -31.45 4.77 28.53
N LYS A 2 -30.38 3.97 28.48
CA LYS A 2 -29.12 4.42 27.88
C LYS A 2 -29.38 4.73 26.40
N SER A 3 -28.81 5.80 25.85
CA SER A 3 -28.95 6.15 24.44
C SER A 3 -28.48 5.01 23.54
N TYR A 4 -28.98 4.95 22.30
CA TYR A 4 -28.51 3.96 21.29
C TYR A 4 -26.98 3.90 21.20
N HIS A 5 -26.33 5.07 21.17
CA HIS A 5 -24.87 5.16 21.09
C HIS A 5 -24.18 4.48 22.26
N LEU A 6 -24.65 4.68 23.49
CA LEU A 6 -24.07 4.01 24.66
C LEU A 6 -24.29 2.50 24.64
N GLN A 7 -25.46 2.04 24.19
CA GLN A 7 -25.74 0.61 24.04
C GLN A 7 -24.88 -0.06 22.96
N ALA A 8 -24.62 0.63 21.85
CA ALA A 8 -23.81 0.12 20.77
C ALA A 8 -22.29 0.19 21.05
N LEU A 9 -21.83 1.25 21.74
CA LEU A 9 -20.39 1.50 21.95
C LEU A 9 -19.80 0.74 23.14
N LEU A 10 -20.48 0.73 24.30
CA LEU A 10 -19.90 0.17 25.52
C LEU A 10 -19.44 -1.28 25.36
N PRO A 11 -20.24 -2.22 24.78
CA PRO A 11 -19.79 -3.59 24.57
C PRO A 11 -18.58 -3.70 23.64
N ARG A 12 -18.56 -2.89 22.57
CA ARG A 12 -17.43 -2.87 21.60
C ARG A 12 -16.15 -2.34 22.26
N LEU A 13 -16.22 -1.23 22.98
CA LEU A 13 -15.09 -0.66 23.71
C LEU A 13 -14.53 -1.64 24.73
N ILE A 14 -15.40 -2.31 25.52
CA ILE A 14 -14.98 -3.30 26.50
C ILE A 14 -14.25 -4.45 25.84
N ASN A 15 -14.77 -4.98 24.72
CA ASN A 15 -14.18 -6.09 23.99
C ASN A 15 -12.85 -5.69 23.32
N ASP A 16 -12.84 -4.60 22.58
CA ASP A 16 -11.71 -4.21 21.72
C ASP A 16 -10.49 -3.74 22.51
N PHE A 17 -10.72 -3.07 23.64
CA PHE A 17 -9.65 -2.56 24.52
C PHE A 17 -9.50 -3.32 25.82
N GLN A 18 -10.31 -4.38 26.05
CA GLN A 18 -10.27 -5.17 27.28
C GLN A 18 -10.53 -4.32 28.54
N PHE A 19 -11.42 -3.35 28.46
CA PHE A 19 -11.76 -2.49 29.58
C PHE A 19 -12.44 -3.25 30.73
N LYS A 20 -12.26 -2.73 31.94
CA LYS A 20 -13.06 -3.06 33.13
C LYS A 20 -13.88 -1.85 33.55
N GLU A 21 -15.17 -2.06 33.81
CA GLU A 21 -16.01 -1.00 34.32
C GLU A 21 -15.82 -0.86 35.84
N GLN A 22 -15.49 0.36 36.30
CA GLN A 22 -15.25 0.69 37.71
C GLN A 22 -15.68 2.13 37.98
N ASN A 23 -16.59 2.32 38.94
CA ASN A 23 -17.03 3.65 39.41
C ASN A 23 -17.45 4.62 38.30
N GLY A 24 -18.24 4.15 37.33
CA GLY A 24 -18.73 4.99 36.20
C GLY A 24 -17.70 5.24 35.09
N TYR A 25 -16.54 4.56 35.15
CA TYR A 25 -15.49 4.62 34.14
C TYR A 25 -15.18 3.24 33.58
N LEU A 26 -14.83 3.18 32.31
CA LEU A 26 -14.10 2.09 31.71
C LEU A 26 -12.60 2.31 31.96
N ARG A 27 -11.95 1.41 32.68
CA ARG A 27 -10.54 1.52 33.09
C ARG A 27 -9.73 0.31 32.69
N GLN A 28 -8.41 0.40 32.85
CA GLN A 28 -7.45 -0.67 32.56
C GLN A 28 -7.51 -1.17 31.11
N GLY A 29 -7.96 -0.35 30.18
CA GLY A 29 -7.95 -0.66 28.75
C GLY A 29 -6.54 -0.69 28.19
N VAL A 30 -6.29 -1.57 27.22
CA VAL A 30 -5.00 -1.64 26.52
C VAL A 30 -4.87 -0.45 25.56
N CYS A 31 -3.96 0.45 25.82
CA CYS A 31 -3.69 1.60 24.96
C CYS A 31 -3.08 1.13 23.62
N PRO A 32 -3.64 1.50 22.46
CA PRO A 32 -3.10 1.09 21.16
C PRO A 32 -1.71 1.69 20.87
N ASN A 33 -1.39 2.85 21.45
CA ASN A 33 -0.09 3.49 21.26
C ASN A 33 1.03 2.84 22.11
N CYS A 34 0.87 2.81 23.43
CA CYS A 34 1.94 2.35 24.32
C CYS A 34 1.77 0.91 24.81
N LYS A 35 0.70 0.21 24.40
CA LYS A 35 0.37 -1.19 24.74
C LYS A 35 0.21 -1.47 26.25
N LYS A 36 0.12 -0.42 27.08
CA LYS A 36 -0.07 -0.57 28.52
C LYS A 36 -1.55 -0.51 28.90
N LYS A 37 -1.93 -1.14 30.03
CA LYS A 37 -3.31 -1.19 30.55
C LYS A 37 -3.65 0.10 31.31
N GLU A 38 -3.53 1.25 30.62
CA GLU A 38 -3.71 2.58 31.21
C GLU A 38 -4.75 3.42 30.45
N LEU A 39 -5.46 2.81 29.50
CA LEU A 39 -6.52 3.49 28.78
C LEU A 39 -7.77 3.57 29.64
N PHE A 40 -8.48 4.70 29.60
CA PHE A 40 -9.73 4.90 30.34
C PHE A 40 -10.65 5.86 29.59
N THR A 41 -11.95 5.79 29.91
CA THR A 41 -12.98 6.72 29.44
C THR A 41 -14.19 6.67 30.39
N SER A 42 -15.07 7.70 30.36
CA SER A 42 -16.33 7.72 31.07
C SER A 42 -17.34 6.73 30.46
N VAL A 43 -18.13 6.06 31.30
CA VAL A 43 -19.26 5.23 30.84
C VAL A 43 -20.42 6.09 30.32
N GLU A 44 -20.63 7.29 30.88
CA GLU A 44 -21.70 8.19 30.49
C GLU A 44 -21.40 8.94 29.19
N MET A 45 -20.12 9.33 29.00
CA MET A 45 -19.65 10.06 27.82
C MET A 45 -18.35 9.42 27.27
N PRO A 46 -18.44 8.25 26.63
CA PRO A 46 -17.27 7.51 26.15
C PRO A 46 -16.78 8.02 24.78
N PHE A 47 -16.65 9.33 24.59
CA PHE A 47 -16.33 9.90 23.26
C PHE A 47 -14.84 10.07 23.00
N VAL A 48 -14.05 10.09 24.06
CA VAL A 48 -12.59 10.14 24.00
C VAL A 48 -12.00 9.08 24.91
N LEU A 49 -11.12 8.23 24.38
CA LEU A 49 -10.30 7.31 25.16
C LEU A 49 -8.97 8.01 25.50
N ARG A 50 -8.62 8.08 26.78
CA ARG A 50 -7.40 8.73 27.27
C ARG A 50 -6.44 7.71 27.88
N CYS A 51 -5.14 7.87 27.58
CA CYS A 51 -4.10 7.09 28.24
C CYS A 51 -3.61 7.81 29.49
N GLY A 52 -3.72 7.16 30.67
CA GLY A 52 -3.30 7.72 31.94
C GLY A 52 -1.79 7.97 32.07
N ARG A 53 -1.00 7.57 31.10
CA ARG A 53 0.45 7.86 31.05
C ARG A 53 0.73 9.20 30.35
N GLU A 54 0.14 10.26 30.85
CA GLU A 54 0.18 11.59 30.23
C GLU A 54 1.61 12.06 29.84
N ASN A 55 2.59 11.88 30.73
CA ASN A 55 3.97 12.29 30.51
C ASN A 55 4.79 11.37 29.59
N LYS A 56 4.23 10.21 29.16
CA LYS A 56 4.95 9.20 28.38
C LYS A 56 4.23 8.77 27.10
N CYS A 57 2.91 8.88 27.07
CA CYS A 57 2.09 8.46 25.94
C CYS A 57 1.06 9.51 25.57
N GLY A 58 0.28 10.01 26.54
CA GLY A 58 -0.71 11.08 26.36
C GLY A 58 -1.76 10.83 25.27
N ALA A 59 -1.92 9.59 24.81
CA ALA A 59 -2.81 9.28 23.70
C ALA A 59 -4.27 9.64 24.04
N GLU A 60 -4.91 10.39 23.15
CA GLU A 60 -6.34 10.71 23.16
C GLU A 60 -6.94 10.29 21.83
N LEU A 61 -7.92 9.40 21.88
CA LEU A 61 -8.51 8.78 20.69
C LEU A 61 -10.01 9.11 20.63
N PHE A 62 -10.45 9.64 19.52
CA PHE A 62 -11.88 9.89 19.31
C PHE A 62 -12.61 8.60 18.96
N VAL A 63 -13.63 8.27 19.74
CA VAL A 63 -14.44 7.07 19.53
C VAL A 63 -15.25 7.16 18.22
N LYS A 64 -15.67 8.36 17.81
CA LYS A 64 -16.34 8.60 16.52
C LYS A 64 -15.51 8.20 15.30
N GLU A 65 -14.18 8.32 15.38
CA GLU A 65 -13.26 7.94 14.31
C GLU A 65 -13.04 6.42 14.26
N MET A 66 -13.13 5.78 15.42
CA MET A 66 -12.90 4.34 15.57
C MET A 66 -14.15 3.51 15.21
N TYR A 67 -15.33 4.07 15.42
CA TYR A 67 -16.62 3.41 15.18
C TYR A 67 -17.56 4.29 14.32
N PRO A 68 -17.15 4.65 13.10
CA PRO A 68 -17.91 5.55 12.23
C PRO A 68 -19.32 5.01 11.95
N ASP A 69 -19.50 3.70 11.90
CA ASP A 69 -20.78 3.04 11.67
C ASP A 69 -21.83 3.35 12.74
N VAL A 70 -21.42 3.65 13.97
CA VAL A 70 -22.32 4.03 15.05
C VAL A 70 -22.76 5.50 14.92
N PHE A 71 -21.94 6.33 14.24
CA PHE A 71 -22.15 7.79 14.13
C PHE A 71 -22.63 8.24 12.74
N ASP A 72 -23.03 7.33 11.89
CA ASP A 72 -23.29 7.63 10.47
C ASP A 72 -24.78 7.82 10.10
N ASP A 73 -25.75 7.35 10.88
CA ASP A 73 -27.17 7.35 10.50
C ASP A 73 -28.08 7.82 11.65
N TRP A 74 -28.03 9.13 11.91
CA TRP A 74 -28.68 9.74 13.06
C TRP A 74 -30.21 9.67 12.96
N SER A 75 -30.80 9.96 11.79
CA SER A 75 -32.23 9.95 11.60
C SER A 75 -32.86 8.56 11.72
N ALA A 76 -32.12 7.50 11.36
CA ALA A 76 -32.59 6.14 11.54
C ALA A 76 -32.65 5.74 13.02
N HIS A 77 -31.69 6.21 13.83
CA HIS A 77 -31.61 5.89 15.25
C HIS A 77 -32.41 6.83 16.16
N TYR A 78 -32.67 8.06 15.69
CA TYR A 78 -33.44 9.10 16.39
C TYR A 78 -34.49 9.71 15.43
N PRO A 79 -35.54 8.97 15.10
CA PRO A 79 -36.53 9.43 14.15
C PRO A 79 -37.28 10.65 14.70
N LYS A 80 -37.56 11.60 13.82
CA LYS A 80 -38.33 12.79 14.10
C LYS A 80 -39.75 12.41 14.47
N THR A 81 -40.30 13.02 15.56
CA THR A 81 -41.66 12.86 16.02
C THR A 81 -42.27 14.23 16.33
N GLU A 82 -43.58 14.29 16.50
CA GLU A 82 -44.26 15.55 16.92
C GLU A 82 -43.76 16.06 18.28
N GLN A 83 -43.42 15.13 19.20
CA GLN A 83 -42.92 15.46 20.53
C GLN A 83 -41.43 15.81 20.54
N ALA A 84 -40.67 15.30 19.57
CA ALA A 84 -39.24 15.52 19.40
C ALA A 84 -38.91 15.90 17.93
N PRO A 85 -39.23 17.14 17.51
CA PRO A 85 -39.08 17.56 16.12
C PRO A 85 -37.62 17.70 15.65
N ASN A 86 -36.63 17.70 16.56
CA ASN A 86 -35.23 17.85 16.30
C ASN A 86 -34.43 16.64 16.82
N ALA A 87 -35.02 15.45 16.91
CA ALA A 87 -34.43 14.29 17.60
C ALA A 87 -33.06 13.89 17.07
N ALA A 88 -32.88 13.82 15.75
CA ALA A 88 -31.60 13.48 15.13
C ALA A 88 -30.55 14.61 15.30
N ALA A 89 -30.98 15.86 15.14
CA ALA A 89 -30.13 17.04 15.35
C ALA A 89 -29.67 17.15 16.81
N ASP A 90 -30.59 16.96 17.78
CA ASP A 90 -30.26 16.96 19.22
C ASP A 90 -29.22 15.87 19.54
N ALA A 91 -29.46 14.66 19.07
CA ALA A 91 -28.58 13.54 19.30
C ALA A 91 -27.18 13.78 18.67
N TYR A 92 -27.13 14.32 17.46
CA TYR A 92 -25.87 14.67 16.80
C TYR A 92 -25.09 15.73 17.59
N LEU A 93 -25.71 16.81 18.00
CA LEU A 93 -25.06 17.88 18.76
C LEU A 93 -24.55 17.37 20.11
N GLN A 94 -25.35 16.55 20.80
CA GLN A 94 -24.98 15.98 22.08
C GLN A 94 -23.89 14.91 21.96
N HIS A 95 -24.06 13.93 21.07
CA HIS A 95 -23.22 12.72 21.05
C HIS A 95 -22.03 12.80 20.08
N SER A 96 -22.13 13.63 19.03
CA SER A 96 -20.99 13.81 18.11
C SER A 96 -20.19 15.09 18.40
N ARG A 97 -20.86 16.13 18.93
CA ARG A 97 -20.24 17.44 19.18
C ARG A 97 -20.00 17.75 20.66
N GLY A 98 -20.49 16.90 21.58
CA GLY A 98 -20.33 17.07 23.00
C GLY A 98 -21.05 18.29 23.59
N LEU A 99 -21.98 18.89 22.84
CA LEU A 99 -22.64 20.14 23.25
C LEU A 99 -23.86 19.88 24.16
N ASP A 100 -24.04 20.70 25.18
CA ASP A 100 -25.22 20.71 26.01
C ASP A 100 -26.40 21.33 25.25
N ILE A 101 -27.32 20.48 24.79
CA ILE A 101 -28.49 20.87 24.02
C ILE A 101 -29.48 21.71 24.82
N SER A 102 -29.45 21.67 26.15
CA SER A 102 -30.34 22.47 27.00
C SER A 102 -30.13 23.97 26.81
N THR A 103 -28.87 24.37 26.50
CA THR A 103 -28.47 25.75 26.25
C THR A 103 -28.75 26.19 24.82
N LEU A 104 -28.95 25.24 23.90
CA LEU A 104 -29.10 25.47 22.46
C LEU A 104 -30.52 25.48 21.93
N LYS A 105 -31.49 25.29 22.79
CA LYS A 105 -32.93 25.28 22.41
C LYS A 105 -33.34 26.53 21.65
N GLY A 106 -33.94 26.34 20.46
CA GLY A 106 -34.41 27.42 19.59
C GLY A 106 -33.35 28.05 18.68
N LEU A 107 -32.08 27.61 18.75
CA LEU A 107 -31.03 28.14 17.89
C LEU A 107 -30.90 27.41 16.54
N TYR A 108 -31.44 26.22 16.45
CA TYR A 108 -31.35 25.35 15.26
C TYR A 108 -32.66 24.60 15.06
N THR A 109 -32.83 24.05 13.87
CA THR A 109 -33.91 23.13 13.52
C THR A 109 -33.33 21.92 12.77
N GLU A 110 -33.99 20.78 12.97
CA GLU A 110 -33.71 19.64 12.08
C GLU A 110 -34.38 19.86 10.73
N SER A 111 -33.62 19.71 9.66
CA SER A 111 -34.09 19.87 8.28
C SER A 111 -33.62 18.68 7.45
N SER A 112 -33.84 18.72 6.15
CA SER A 112 -33.33 17.70 5.21
C SER A 112 -32.64 18.35 4.02
N TYR A 113 -31.51 17.81 3.64
CA TYR A 113 -30.79 18.16 2.42
C TYR A 113 -30.99 17.08 1.36
N HIS A 114 -31.25 17.49 0.12
CA HIS A 114 -31.48 16.59 -1.00
C HIS A 114 -30.56 16.97 -2.15
N ALA A 115 -29.80 15.98 -2.69
CA ALA A 115 -29.03 16.10 -3.91
C ALA A 115 -28.93 14.73 -4.58
N ASP A 116 -28.94 14.69 -5.91
CA ASP A 116 -28.78 13.48 -6.74
C ASP A 116 -29.72 12.32 -6.36
N GLY A 117 -30.96 12.63 -5.95
CA GLY A 117 -31.93 11.63 -5.54
C GLY A 117 -31.73 11.07 -4.12
N LEU A 118 -30.71 11.54 -3.39
CA LEU A 118 -30.42 11.15 -2.02
C LEU A 118 -30.88 12.21 -1.04
N GLY A 119 -31.44 11.78 0.08
CA GLY A 119 -31.84 12.64 1.21
C GLY A 119 -30.97 12.36 2.45
N ALA A 120 -30.76 13.39 3.27
CA ALA A 120 -30.07 13.29 4.56
C ALA A 120 -30.60 14.28 5.56
N ALA A 121 -30.70 13.90 6.84
CA ALA A 121 -31.04 14.84 7.90
C ALA A 121 -29.91 15.87 8.09
N THR A 122 -30.31 17.09 8.48
CA THR A 122 -29.38 18.20 8.72
C THR A 122 -29.66 18.91 10.02
N VAL A 123 -28.62 19.53 10.60
CA VAL A 123 -28.78 20.56 11.66
C VAL A 123 -28.66 21.91 10.99
N LYS A 124 -29.74 22.68 11.00
CA LYS A 124 -29.89 23.96 10.32
C LYS A 124 -29.88 25.12 11.30
N PHE A 125 -28.91 26.05 11.11
CA PHE A 125 -28.82 27.29 11.87
C PHE A 125 -29.26 28.50 11.03
N PRO A 126 -30.15 29.37 11.53
CA PRO A 126 -30.44 30.61 10.86
C PRO A 126 -29.28 31.59 10.95
N LEU A 127 -29.07 32.33 9.88
CA LEU A 127 -28.06 33.38 9.74
C LEU A 127 -28.76 34.74 9.51
N PRO A 128 -28.05 35.86 9.66
CA PRO A 128 -28.59 37.17 9.29
C PRO A 128 -29.14 37.20 7.86
N ASN A 129 -30.07 38.11 7.59
CA ASN A 129 -30.73 38.34 6.29
C ASN A 129 -31.48 37.15 5.70
N GLY A 130 -32.03 36.28 6.53
CA GLY A 130 -32.79 35.11 6.05
C GLY A 130 -31.92 34.02 5.43
N ALA A 131 -30.60 34.15 5.51
CA ALA A 131 -29.70 33.10 5.15
C ALA A 131 -29.71 31.96 6.19
N TYR A 132 -29.21 30.82 5.84
CA TYR A 132 -28.95 29.72 6.78
C TYR A 132 -27.72 28.90 6.40
N TRP A 133 -27.17 28.27 7.43
CA TRP A 133 -26.18 27.20 7.29
C TRP A 133 -26.73 25.90 7.82
N GLU A 134 -26.50 24.80 7.12
CA GLU A 134 -26.91 23.48 7.58
C GLU A 134 -25.80 22.45 7.44
N ARG A 135 -25.64 21.64 8.48
CA ARG A 135 -24.71 20.52 8.52
C ARG A 135 -25.42 19.23 8.19
N ILE A 136 -24.95 18.51 7.16
CA ILE A 136 -25.43 17.18 6.80
C ILE A 136 -24.93 16.21 7.87
N ILE A 137 -25.85 15.43 8.49
CA ILE A 137 -25.51 14.55 9.61
C ILE A 137 -25.63 13.07 9.26
N ASP A 138 -26.48 12.68 8.31
CA ASP A 138 -26.59 11.28 7.88
C ASP A 138 -25.67 11.00 6.70
N ARG A 139 -24.72 10.07 6.89
CA ARG A 139 -23.77 9.59 5.86
C ARG A 139 -23.27 10.71 4.95
N PRO A 140 -22.61 11.75 5.52
CA PRO A 140 -22.21 12.94 4.76
C PRO A 140 -21.19 12.62 3.64
N SER A 141 -20.54 11.47 3.69
CA SER A 141 -19.63 10.98 2.64
C SER A 141 -20.33 10.67 1.30
N ARG A 142 -21.67 10.56 1.28
CA ARG A 142 -22.45 10.37 0.05
C ARG A 142 -22.62 11.65 -0.78
N PHE A 143 -22.21 12.80 -0.25
CA PHE A 143 -22.38 14.12 -0.88
C PHE A 143 -21.04 14.80 -1.09
N ASP A 144 -20.94 15.61 -2.14
CA ASP A 144 -19.74 16.39 -2.45
C ASP A 144 -19.35 17.40 -1.35
N ARG A 145 -20.27 17.68 -0.43
CA ARG A 145 -20.10 18.64 0.66
C ARG A 145 -20.65 18.13 1.98
N LYS A 146 -20.02 18.52 3.07
CA LYS A 146 -20.45 18.18 4.44
C LYS A 146 -21.42 19.19 5.03
N ALA A 147 -21.56 20.37 4.43
CA ALA A 147 -22.44 21.44 4.86
C ALA A 147 -22.95 22.22 3.64
N ASN A 148 -24.14 22.82 3.79
CA ASN A 148 -24.79 23.61 2.76
C ASN A 148 -25.05 25.03 3.28
N PHE A 149 -25.00 26.01 2.38
CA PHE A 149 -25.35 27.40 2.64
C PHE A 149 -26.49 27.85 1.73
N PHE A 150 -27.38 28.63 2.27
CA PHE A 150 -28.39 29.35 1.51
C PHE A 150 -28.35 30.83 1.86
N GLY A 151 -28.40 31.67 0.83
CA GLY A 151 -28.34 33.14 0.99
C GLY A 151 -26.88 33.64 1.16
N SER A 152 -26.72 34.93 1.46
CA SER A 152 -25.44 35.59 1.64
C SER A 152 -25.18 35.93 3.11
N TYR A 153 -24.05 35.51 3.61
CA TYR A 153 -23.52 35.82 4.94
C TYR A 153 -22.29 36.75 4.91
N LYS A 154 -21.92 37.23 3.75
CA LYS A 154 -20.72 38.07 3.57
C LYS A 154 -20.82 39.36 4.37
N GLY A 155 -19.83 39.65 5.20
CA GLY A 155 -19.77 40.78 6.08
C GLY A 155 -20.51 40.62 7.43
N TYR A 156 -21.19 39.51 7.61
CA TYR A 156 -21.86 39.14 8.84
C TYR A 156 -21.14 38.06 9.61
N TRP A 157 -21.57 37.87 10.90
CA TRP A 157 -21.20 36.70 11.70
C TRP A 157 -22.45 36.02 12.23
N TRP A 158 -22.34 34.77 12.62
CA TRP A 158 -23.33 34.12 13.47
C TRP A 158 -23.03 34.44 14.93
N GLN A 159 -24.07 34.86 15.68
CA GLN A 159 -23.97 35.22 17.10
C GLN A 159 -25.06 34.48 17.88
N HIS A 160 -24.70 33.97 19.06
CA HIS A 160 -25.66 33.39 19.98
C HIS A 160 -26.60 34.52 20.52
N PRO A 161 -27.95 34.42 20.41
CA PRO A 161 -28.87 35.52 20.76
C PRO A 161 -28.78 36.01 22.22
N LYS A 162 -28.35 35.17 23.14
CA LYS A 162 -28.22 35.52 24.55
C LYS A 162 -26.92 36.26 24.90
N GLN A 163 -25.97 36.44 23.94
CA GLN A 163 -24.74 37.17 24.18
C GLN A 163 -24.88 38.66 23.87
N ASP A 164 -24.60 39.48 24.87
CA ASP A 164 -24.41 40.92 24.66
C ASP A 164 -22.96 41.24 24.41
N LEU A 165 -22.61 41.50 23.13
CA LEU A 165 -21.26 41.78 22.71
C LEU A 165 -20.75 43.15 23.15
N THR A 166 -21.64 44.09 23.55
CA THR A 166 -21.31 45.42 24.02
C THR A 166 -20.63 45.37 25.42
N GLN A 167 -21.01 44.37 26.22
CA GLN A 167 -20.47 44.15 27.56
C GLN A 167 -19.23 43.24 27.58
N ALA A 168 -18.84 42.71 26.42
CA ALA A 168 -17.73 41.76 26.30
C ALA A 168 -16.38 42.45 26.49
N LYS A 169 -15.52 41.89 27.33
CA LYS A 169 -14.11 42.34 27.41
C LYS A 169 -13.30 41.88 26.18
N GLU A 170 -13.62 40.71 25.66
CA GLU A 170 -13.04 40.15 24.44
C GLU A 170 -14.09 39.33 23.69
N ILE A 171 -13.94 39.27 22.35
CA ILE A 171 -14.79 38.47 21.45
C ILE A 171 -13.90 37.55 20.63
N TRP A 172 -14.16 36.24 20.70
CA TRP A 172 -13.46 35.24 19.91
C TRP A 172 -14.19 35.02 18.58
N LEU A 173 -13.44 35.11 17.47
CA LEU A 173 -13.99 34.98 16.13
C LEU A 173 -13.51 33.64 15.55
N THR A 174 -14.41 32.66 15.54
CA THR A 174 -14.11 31.29 15.07
C THR A 174 -14.56 31.08 13.62
N GLU A 175 -14.09 30.02 13.00
CA GLU A 175 -14.51 29.64 11.65
C GLU A 175 -15.92 29.02 11.68
N GLY A 176 -16.16 27.97 12.50
CA GLY A 176 -17.40 27.21 12.55
C GLY A 176 -18.37 27.66 13.65
N ILE A 177 -19.68 27.36 13.44
CA ILE A 177 -20.71 27.61 14.47
C ILE A 177 -20.50 26.68 15.68
N PHE A 178 -20.12 25.43 15.45
CA PHE A 178 -19.86 24.47 16.55
C PHE A 178 -18.67 24.91 17.41
N ASP A 179 -17.65 25.53 16.80
CA ASP A 179 -16.51 26.11 17.51
C ASP A 179 -16.96 27.27 18.41
N ALA A 180 -17.74 28.20 17.86
CA ALA A 180 -18.31 29.29 18.64
C ALA A 180 -19.15 28.77 19.81
N LEU A 181 -20.03 27.79 19.58
CA LEU A 181 -20.85 27.16 20.62
C LEU A 181 -20.01 26.48 21.70
N SER A 182 -18.92 25.81 21.30
CA SER A 182 -17.97 25.17 22.24
C SER A 182 -17.31 26.18 23.16
N LEU A 183 -16.87 27.30 22.65
CA LEU A 183 -16.30 28.40 23.44
C LEU A 183 -17.37 29.03 24.35
N ILE A 184 -18.58 29.25 23.85
CA ILE A 184 -19.67 29.83 24.63
C ILE A 184 -20.07 28.98 25.83
N GLN A 185 -20.11 27.67 25.64
CA GLN A 185 -20.42 26.73 26.74
C GLN A 185 -19.31 26.66 27.80
N ASN A 186 -18.11 27.13 27.49
CA ASN A 186 -17.01 27.31 28.42
C ASN A 186 -16.89 28.76 28.95
N GLY A 187 -17.93 29.57 28.80
CA GLY A 187 -18.00 30.94 29.34
C GLY A 187 -17.28 32.00 28.52
N ILE A 188 -16.87 31.70 27.29
CA ILE A 188 -16.12 32.62 26.41
C ILE A 188 -17.09 33.27 25.43
N THR A 189 -17.05 34.59 25.31
CA THR A 189 -17.83 35.30 24.28
C THR A 189 -17.25 35.01 22.90
N ALA A 190 -18.06 34.37 22.01
CA ALA A 190 -17.61 33.95 20.70
C ALA A 190 -18.68 34.15 19.62
N VAL A 191 -18.19 34.36 18.39
CA VAL A 191 -19.03 34.46 17.17
C VAL A 191 -18.40 33.59 16.08
N SER A 192 -19.22 33.14 15.12
CA SER A 192 -18.72 32.37 13.97
C SER A 192 -18.76 33.19 12.68
N LEU A 193 -17.69 33.11 11.92
CA LEU A 193 -17.57 33.72 10.59
C LEU A 193 -18.11 32.83 9.47
N MET A 194 -18.46 31.58 9.76
CA MET A 194 -18.87 30.49 8.88
C MET A 194 -17.77 30.00 7.92
N THR A 195 -16.71 30.81 7.68
CA THR A 195 -15.57 30.47 6.84
C THR A 195 -14.38 31.40 7.11
N CYS A 196 -13.16 30.93 6.96
CA CYS A 196 -11.96 31.75 7.09
C CYS A 196 -11.83 32.85 6.02
N HIS A 197 -12.68 32.87 5.00
CA HIS A 197 -12.66 33.91 3.95
C HIS A 197 -13.57 35.10 4.24
N ASN A 198 -14.44 35.02 5.24
CA ASN A 198 -15.39 36.05 5.57
C ASN A 198 -14.85 37.02 6.62
N TYR A 199 -14.53 38.26 6.22
CA TYR A 199 -14.29 39.36 7.17
C TYR A 199 -15.64 40.02 7.50
N PRO A 200 -16.04 40.10 8.80
CA PRO A 200 -17.39 40.52 9.19
C PRO A 200 -17.51 42.04 9.32
N ASP A 201 -17.25 42.80 8.27
CA ASP A 201 -17.20 44.27 8.26
C ASP A 201 -18.55 44.92 8.63
N ILE A 202 -19.69 44.35 8.18
CA ILE A 202 -21.03 44.84 8.51
C ILE A 202 -21.30 44.64 10.00
N ALA A 203 -20.99 43.43 10.51
CA ALA A 203 -21.24 43.13 11.92
C ALA A 203 -20.32 43.93 12.85
N LEU A 204 -19.05 44.15 12.47
CA LEU A 204 -18.09 44.98 13.22
C LEU A 204 -18.51 46.44 13.24
N ASN A 205 -19.04 46.97 12.13
CA ASN A 205 -19.58 48.35 12.08
C ASN A 205 -20.81 48.49 12.96
N ALA A 206 -21.75 47.52 12.91
CA ALA A 206 -22.92 47.54 13.78
C ALA A 206 -22.51 47.48 15.27
N LEU A 207 -21.52 46.62 15.61
CA LEU A 207 -20.99 46.59 16.99
C LEU A 207 -20.33 47.93 17.38
N ARG A 208 -19.58 48.58 16.48
CA ARG A 208 -18.98 49.91 16.72
C ARG A 208 -20.06 50.97 17.02
N GLU A 209 -21.11 50.99 16.25
CA GLU A 209 -22.23 51.91 16.44
C GLU A 209 -22.92 51.66 17.80
N ALA A 210 -23.14 50.38 18.16
CA ALA A 210 -23.75 50.02 19.43
C ALA A 210 -22.91 50.40 20.65
N LEU A 211 -21.57 50.29 20.53
CA LEU A 211 -20.59 50.70 21.59
C LEU A 211 -20.53 52.22 21.79
N GLY A 212 -20.73 53.01 20.73
CA GLY A 212 -20.60 54.47 20.81
C GLY A 212 -19.17 54.88 21.29
N THR A 213 -19.14 55.50 22.46
CA THR A 213 -17.88 55.95 23.11
C THR A 213 -17.26 54.93 24.07
N GLU A 214 -17.92 53.78 24.29
CA GLU A 214 -17.42 52.77 25.22
C GLU A 214 -16.14 52.12 24.75
N LYS A 215 -15.44 51.48 25.70
CA LYS A 215 -14.18 50.79 25.42
C LYS A 215 -14.46 49.57 24.55
N LYS A 216 -13.82 49.55 23.36
CA LYS A 216 -13.92 48.44 22.42
C LYS A 216 -13.38 47.15 23.01
N PRO A 217 -14.08 45.98 22.82
CA PRO A 217 -13.58 44.69 23.21
C PRO A 217 -12.30 44.33 22.44
N LEU A 218 -11.52 43.40 23.00
CA LEU A 218 -10.39 42.79 22.27
C LEU A 218 -10.96 41.73 21.29
N LEU A 219 -10.65 41.87 20.02
CA LEU A 219 -10.97 40.86 19.01
C LEU A 219 -9.91 39.76 19.01
N VAL A 220 -10.31 38.51 19.28
CA VAL A 220 -9.41 37.35 19.28
C VAL A 220 -9.76 36.48 18.06
N TRP A 221 -8.97 36.57 17.02
CA TRP A 221 -9.14 35.80 15.81
C TRP A 221 -8.70 34.34 16.07
N ALA A 222 -9.64 33.42 16.05
CA ALA A 222 -9.50 32.03 16.48
C ALA A 222 -9.99 31.07 15.39
N LEU A 223 -9.39 31.19 14.18
CA LEU A 223 -9.74 30.36 13.03
C LEU A 223 -9.03 29.01 13.12
N ASP A 224 -9.46 28.05 12.28
CA ASP A 224 -8.92 26.70 12.27
C ASP A 224 -7.43 26.64 11.98
N ASN A 225 -6.75 25.66 12.53
CA ASN A 225 -5.35 25.38 12.23
C ASN A 225 -5.21 24.94 10.76
N GLY A 226 -4.33 25.61 10.05
CA GLY A 226 -4.04 25.34 8.65
C GLY A 226 -3.61 26.60 7.91
N SER A 227 -2.95 26.42 6.78
CA SER A 227 -2.36 27.52 6.00
C SER A 227 -3.36 28.60 5.56
N ALA A 228 -4.64 28.25 5.36
CA ALA A 228 -5.70 29.19 5.01
C ALA A 228 -6.12 30.02 6.23
N GLY A 229 -6.42 29.38 7.36
CA GLY A 229 -6.79 30.03 8.61
C GLY A 229 -5.67 30.92 9.17
N GLU A 230 -4.42 30.45 9.16
CA GLU A 230 -3.26 31.25 9.59
C GLU A 230 -3.05 32.52 8.76
N ARG A 231 -3.18 32.41 7.44
CA ARG A 231 -3.10 33.57 6.54
C ARG A 231 -4.25 34.56 6.76
N ALA A 232 -5.46 34.02 6.96
CA ALA A 232 -6.64 34.78 7.26
C ALA A 232 -6.49 35.52 8.60
N MET A 233 -6.04 34.85 9.67
CA MET A 233 -5.79 35.45 10.98
C MET A 233 -4.79 36.64 10.88
N LYS A 234 -3.63 36.44 10.24
CA LYS A 234 -2.64 37.52 10.02
C LYS A 234 -3.28 38.72 9.30
N LYS A 235 -4.01 38.46 8.20
CA LYS A 235 -4.67 39.51 7.41
C LYS A 235 -5.75 40.22 8.21
N PHE A 236 -6.59 39.49 8.92
CA PHE A 236 -7.74 40.04 9.63
C PHE A 236 -7.34 40.79 10.90
N VAL A 237 -6.32 40.30 11.63
CA VAL A 237 -5.76 41.07 12.75
C VAL A 237 -5.16 42.41 12.27
N SER A 238 -4.39 42.43 11.17
CA SER A 238 -3.87 43.66 10.60
C SER A 238 -5.00 44.59 10.23
N ARG A 239 -5.99 44.13 9.44
CA ARG A 239 -7.14 44.95 9.02
C ARG A 239 -7.94 45.48 10.21
N SER A 240 -8.18 44.65 11.22
CA SER A 240 -8.91 45.09 12.44
C SER A 240 -8.17 46.20 13.17
N ARG A 241 -6.83 46.12 13.27
CA ARG A 241 -6.01 47.14 13.89
C ARG A 241 -6.04 48.45 13.08
N ASP A 242 -5.97 48.37 11.76
CA ASP A 242 -6.09 49.54 10.86
C ASP A 242 -7.47 50.22 10.97
N GLU A 243 -8.51 49.42 11.24
CA GLU A 243 -9.88 49.92 11.52
C GLU A 243 -10.07 50.42 12.97
N GLY A 244 -9.00 50.47 13.78
CA GLY A 244 -9.00 50.97 15.16
C GLY A 244 -9.56 50.02 16.20
N TRP A 245 -9.59 48.70 15.94
CA TRP A 245 -9.88 47.68 16.94
C TRP A 245 -8.61 47.20 17.66
N ARG A 246 -8.76 46.82 18.92
CA ARG A 246 -7.73 46.02 19.58
C ARG A 246 -7.90 44.56 19.08
N ALA A 247 -6.86 44.00 18.48
CA ALA A 247 -6.96 42.67 17.87
C ALA A 247 -5.71 41.83 18.12
N THR A 248 -5.91 40.56 18.38
CA THR A 248 -4.90 39.51 18.53
C THR A 248 -5.42 38.22 17.89
N ALA A 249 -4.61 37.15 17.95
CA ALA A 249 -5.05 35.81 17.52
C ALA A 249 -4.92 34.78 18.66
N ALA A 250 -5.66 33.68 18.55
CA ALA A 250 -5.50 32.49 19.35
C ALA A 250 -5.50 31.27 18.42
N ARG A 251 -4.68 30.27 18.70
CA ARG A 251 -4.67 29.01 17.97
C ARG A 251 -4.36 27.85 18.90
N PRO A 252 -4.87 26.64 18.63
CA PRO A 252 -4.43 25.43 19.33
C PRO A 252 -2.92 25.25 19.26
N ALA A 253 -2.34 24.51 20.20
CA ALA A 253 -0.92 24.21 20.20
C ALA A 253 -0.51 23.35 19.01
N GLU A 254 0.77 23.39 18.62
CA GLU A 254 1.29 22.51 17.55
C GLU A 254 1.12 21.02 17.87
N THR A 255 1.17 20.65 19.14
CA THR A 255 0.88 19.31 19.64
C THR A 255 -0.58 18.90 19.50
N ASP A 256 -1.48 19.86 19.35
CA ASP A 256 -2.91 19.68 19.13
C ASP A 256 -3.27 19.90 17.64
N ASN A 257 -2.32 19.71 16.75
CA ASN A 257 -2.46 19.91 15.32
C ASN A 257 -3.56 19.00 14.77
N GLY A 258 -4.55 19.61 14.10
CA GLY A 258 -5.74 18.92 13.60
C GLY A 258 -6.97 18.99 14.52
N ASN A 259 -6.86 19.52 15.75
CA ASN A 259 -8.02 19.80 16.61
C ASN A 259 -8.62 21.18 16.28
N ASP A 260 -9.94 21.22 16.08
CA ASP A 260 -10.73 22.45 16.10
C ASP A 260 -11.15 22.81 17.55
N TRP A 261 -11.84 23.93 17.74
CA TRP A 261 -12.29 24.35 19.08
C TRP A 261 -13.36 23.44 19.65
N ASN A 262 -14.15 22.76 18.80
CA ASN A 262 -15.09 21.76 19.25
C ASN A 262 -14.38 20.49 19.71
N ASP A 263 -13.32 20.05 19.05
CA ASP A 263 -12.50 18.91 19.50
C ASP A 263 -11.85 19.22 20.87
N LEU A 264 -11.35 20.45 21.07
CA LEU A 264 -10.79 20.87 22.37
C LEU A 264 -11.87 20.93 23.47
N HIS A 265 -13.10 21.31 23.13
CA HIS A 265 -14.23 21.25 24.04
C HIS A 265 -14.51 19.81 24.48
N ILE A 266 -14.63 18.87 23.54
CA ILE A 266 -14.85 17.45 23.82
C ILE A 266 -13.70 16.87 24.69
N LYS A 267 -12.48 17.38 24.49
CA LYS A 267 -11.31 17.01 25.28
C LYS A 267 -11.19 17.73 26.62
N GLU A 268 -12.12 18.61 26.95
CA GLU A 268 -12.12 19.44 28.17
C GLU A 268 -10.83 20.29 28.30
N ARG A 269 -10.32 20.79 27.16
CA ARG A 269 -9.11 21.58 27.06
C ARG A 269 -9.38 23.06 26.72
N LEU A 270 -10.39 23.63 27.31
CA LEU A 270 -10.73 25.04 27.22
C LEU A 270 -10.71 25.75 28.58
N THR A 271 -9.82 25.30 29.46
CA THR A 271 -9.57 25.98 30.75
C THR A 271 -8.88 27.32 30.56
N GLU A 272 -8.91 28.22 31.56
CA GLU A 272 -8.24 29.51 31.48
C GLU A 272 -6.74 29.37 31.20
N ARG A 273 -6.08 28.35 31.74
CA ARG A 273 -4.68 28.00 31.46
C ARG A 273 -4.49 27.65 29.98
N ASP A 274 -5.39 26.85 29.40
CA ASP A 274 -5.30 26.46 28.00
C ASP A 274 -5.54 27.66 27.09
N LEU A 275 -6.51 28.51 27.38
CA LEU A 275 -6.79 29.74 26.62
C LEU A 275 -5.60 30.69 26.65
N GLY A 276 -4.91 30.83 27.79
CA GLY A 276 -3.68 31.58 27.89
C GLY A 276 -2.59 31.06 26.97
N ARG A 277 -2.45 29.72 26.88
CA ARG A 277 -1.53 29.06 25.97
C ARG A 277 -1.92 29.27 24.49
N TYR A 278 -3.19 29.19 24.17
CA TYR A 278 -3.66 29.41 22.78
C TYR A 278 -3.47 30.87 22.34
N ARG A 279 -3.68 31.84 23.21
CA ARG A 279 -3.32 33.27 22.94
C ARG A 279 -1.82 33.44 22.73
N TYR A 280 -1.00 32.71 23.48
CA TYR A 280 0.46 32.74 23.28
C TYR A 280 0.84 32.23 21.89
N TYR A 281 0.30 31.09 21.43
CA TYR A 281 0.56 30.58 20.08
C TYR A 281 0.03 31.55 18.98
N GLY A 282 -1.09 32.20 19.22
CA GLY A 282 -1.61 33.24 18.36
C GLY A 282 -0.65 34.45 18.24
N LYS A 283 -0.05 34.88 19.38
CA LYS A 283 0.99 35.93 19.35
C LYS A 283 2.23 35.51 18.57
N LEU A 284 2.68 34.26 18.72
CA LEU A 284 3.80 33.72 17.93
C LEU A 284 3.50 33.72 16.42
N LEU A 285 2.25 33.40 16.02
CA LEU A 285 1.82 33.46 14.62
C LEU A 285 1.87 34.88 14.06
N LEU A 286 1.53 35.88 14.88
CA LEU A 286 1.48 37.32 14.50
C LEU A 286 2.83 38.03 14.56
N ALA A 287 3.89 37.40 15.08
CA ALA A 287 5.21 38.00 15.20
C ALA A 287 5.70 38.48 13.82
N ALA A 288 6.01 39.78 13.70
CA ALA A 288 6.40 40.42 12.44
C ALA A 288 7.84 40.04 12.01
N SER A 289 8.67 39.58 12.94
CA SER A 289 10.05 39.18 12.68
C SER A 289 10.48 37.98 13.50
N ALA A 290 11.53 37.30 13.02
CA ALA A 290 12.12 36.18 13.75
C ALA A 290 12.59 36.60 15.15
N PHE A 291 13.14 37.83 15.30
CA PHE A 291 13.55 38.31 16.61
C PHE A 291 12.37 38.53 17.57
N GLU A 292 11.28 39.09 17.11
CA GLU A 292 10.07 39.27 17.92
C GLU A 292 9.50 37.93 18.37
N LYS A 293 9.46 36.93 17.46
CA LYS A 293 9.05 35.58 17.80
C LYS A 293 9.96 34.95 18.87
N ALA A 294 11.28 35.05 18.68
CA ALA A 294 12.26 34.55 19.64
C ALA A 294 12.12 35.22 21.02
N ARG A 295 11.90 36.54 21.07
CA ARG A 295 11.64 37.25 22.30
C ARG A 295 10.40 36.77 23.04
N LEU A 296 9.30 36.58 22.32
CA LEU A 296 8.07 36.01 22.89
C LEU A 296 8.30 34.59 23.46
N MET A 297 9.08 33.77 22.75
CA MET A 297 9.43 32.43 23.18
C MET A 297 10.35 32.44 24.43
N PHE A 298 11.34 33.34 24.44
CA PHE A 298 12.20 33.51 25.61
C PHE A 298 11.41 33.97 26.85
N ASN A 299 10.52 34.95 26.71
CA ASN A 299 9.69 35.40 27.82
C ASN A 299 8.78 34.30 28.39
N GLN A 300 8.36 33.34 27.59
CA GLN A 300 7.52 32.23 28.02
C GLN A 300 8.32 31.09 28.64
N THR A 301 9.53 30.79 28.14
CA THR A 301 10.29 29.59 28.48
C THR A 301 11.54 29.85 29.31
N GLU A 302 12.03 31.12 29.33
CA GLU A 302 13.29 31.57 29.93
C GLU A 302 14.54 30.83 29.42
N ARG A 303 14.44 30.10 28.29
CA ARG A 303 15.57 29.41 27.68
C ARG A 303 16.45 30.40 26.94
N SER A 304 17.73 30.44 27.30
CA SER A 304 18.71 31.32 26.67
C SER A 304 19.18 30.89 25.28
N GLU A 305 18.88 29.67 24.88
CA GLU A 305 19.32 29.10 23.60
C GLU A 305 18.32 28.05 23.11
N PHE A 306 17.79 28.26 21.88
CA PHE A 306 16.83 27.34 21.23
C PHE A 306 16.74 27.61 19.73
N ASP A 307 16.25 26.60 19.01
CA ASP A 307 15.82 26.70 17.60
C ASP A 307 14.32 27.01 17.51
N PHE A 308 13.93 27.63 16.39
CA PHE A 308 12.52 27.89 16.09
C PHE A 308 12.29 28.15 14.60
N GLN A 309 11.07 27.94 14.19
CA GLN A 309 10.61 28.24 12.82
C GLN A 309 10.04 29.66 12.74
N HIS A 310 10.37 30.40 11.67
CA HIS A 310 9.67 31.62 11.27
C HIS A 310 9.64 31.70 9.73
N ASP A 311 8.45 31.88 9.16
CA ASP A 311 8.22 31.94 7.69
C ASP A 311 8.91 30.79 6.93
N ASN A 312 8.71 29.52 7.41
CA ASN A 312 9.30 28.32 6.86
C ASN A 312 10.83 28.35 6.71
N ARG A 313 11.49 29.03 7.61
CA ARG A 313 12.95 29.03 7.78
C ARG A 313 13.29 28.61 9.19
N LEU A 314 14.45 28.04 9.38
CA LEU A 314 14.94 27.60 10.67
C LEU A 314 15.93 28.65 11.22
N TYR A 315 15.63 29.11 12.43
CA TYR A 315 16.43 30.10 13.15
C TYR A 315 16.99 29.51 14.42
N TRP A 316 18.09 30.10 14.88
CA TRP A 316 18.70 29.85 16.16
C TRP A 316 18.72 31.13 16.97
N PHE A 317 18.15 31.09 18.17
CA PHE A 317 18.23 32.14 19.15
C PHE A 317 19.32 31.83 20.17
N LYS A 318 20.14 32.81 20.55
CA LYS A 318 21.10 32.73 21.63
C LYS A 318 21.12 34.05 22.37
N LEU A 319 20.97 33.99 23.68
CA LEU A 319 21.04 35.12 24.58
C LEU A 319 22.31 35.01 25.41
N ASP A 320 23.08 36.08 25.43
CA ASP A 320 24.18 36.27 26.40
C ASP A 320 23.59 36.82 27.72
N VAL A 321 23.43 35.92 28.70
CA VAL A 321 22.74 36.21 29.96
C VAL A 321 23.51 37.24 30.76
N ASP A 322 24.86 37.19 30.82
CA ASP A 322 25.69 38.13 31.57
C ASP A 322 25.60 39.54 30.96
N LYS A 323 25.62 39.61 29.64
CA LYS A 323 25.43 40.86 28.90
C LYS A 323 24.02 41.41 29.11
N MET A 324 23.02 40.59 29.14
CA MET A 324 21.63 40.96 29.40
C MET A 324 21.47 41.53 30.81
N MET A 325 22.04 40.91 31.83
CA MET A 325 21.95 41.39 33.22
C MET A 325 22.59 42.79 33.36
N LYS A 326 23.80 42.97 32.81
CA LYS A 326 24.47 44.29 32.77
C LYS A 326 23.67 45.32 32.00
N ALA A 327 22.98 44.91 30.92
CA ALA A 327 22.13 45.82 30.14
C ALA A 327 20.89 46.24 30.95
N VAL A 328 20.27 45.32 31.71
CA VAL A 328 19.13 45.66 32.59
C VAL A 328 19.53 46.70 33.63
N GLU A 329 20.66 46.48 34.35
CA GLU A 329 21.18 47.42 35.33
C GLU A 329 21.38 48.82 34.72
N ARG A 330 22.09 48.88 33.59
CA ARG A 330 22.35 50.15 32.87
C ARG A 330 21.05 50.82 32.40
N ILE A 331 20.06 50.06 31.88
CA ILE A 331 18.79 50.63 31.41
C ILE A 331 17.98 51.16 32.58
N ASN A 332 17.93 50.46 33.72
CA ASN A 332 17.21 50.90 34.91
C ASN A 332 17.85 52.19 35.50
N GLU A 333 19.16 52.32 35.43
CA GLU A 333 19.86 53.54 35.83
C GLU A 333 19.58 54.70 34.86
N ALA A 334 19.53 54.43 33.55
CA ALA A 334 19.34 55.47 32.52
C ALA A 334 17.88 55.91 32.35
N GLU A 335 16.93 54.98 32.57
CA GLU A 335 15.49 55.18 32.35
C GLU A 335 14.69 54.66 33.55
N PRO A 336 14.75 55.30 34.72
CA PRO A 336 14.13 54.78 35.96
C PRO A 336 12.60 54.79 35.94
N GLU A 337 11.96 55.38 34.95
CA GLU A 337 10.51 55.35 34.75
C GLU A 337 10.01 54.10 34.01
N LEU A 338 10.91 53.29 33.44
CA LEU A 338 10.53 52.04 32.80
C LEU A 338 10.17 50.99 33.83
N THR A 339 9.22 50.15 33.46
CA THR A 339 8.95 48.95 34.25
C THR A 339 10.11 47.98 34.13
N ASP A 340 10.36 47.15 35.16
CA ASP A 340 11.35 46.05 35.12
C ASP A 340 11.17 45.13 33.88
N GLU A 341 9.94 44.92 33.48
CA GLU A 341 9.60 44.11 32.30
C GLU A 341 10.05 44.82 31.01
N ASP A 342 9.83 46.12 30.88
CA ASP A 342 10.25 46.91 29.71
C ASP A 342 11.77 47.01 29.62
N ALA A 343 12.46 47.21 30.77
CA ALA A 343 13.90 47.22 30.85
C ALA A 343 14.49 45.87 30.42
N ARG A 344 13.92 44.76 30.93
CA ARG A 344 14.28 43.39 30.53
C ARG A 344 14.07 43.15 29.01
N GLN A 345 12.98 43.63 28.43
CA GLN A 345 12.72 43.51 27.00
C GLN A 345 13.73 44.26 26.15
N LYS A 346 14.13 45.48 26.55
CA LYS A 346 15.19 46.24 25.89
C LYS A 346 16.54 45.52 26.01
N ALA A 347 16.88 45.01 27.19
CA ALA A 347 18.14 44.31 27.41
C ALA A 347 18.23 42.99 26.58
N VAL A 348 17.14 42.25 26.44
CA VAL A 348 17.08 41.08 25.55
C VAL A 348 17.31 41.45 24.09
N LYS A 349 16.83 42.61 23.66
CA LYS A 349 17.06 43.10 22.30
C LYS A 349 18.54 43.43 22.01
N GLU A 350 19.25 43.90 23.01
CA GLU A 350 20.69 44.26 22.90
C GLU A 350 21.63 43.04 23.05
N SER A 351 21.19 42.00 23.78
CA SER A 351 22.03 40.87 24.17
C SER A 351 21.68 39.55 23.48
N GLY A 352 20.51 39.50 22.86
CA GLY A 352 20.03 38.33 22.11
C GLY A 352 20.41 38.39 20.62
N THR A 353 20.79 37.26 20.08
CA THR A 353 21.09 37.12 18.64
C THR A 353 20.14 36.09 18.03
N VAL A 354 19.66 36.39 16.82
CA VAL A 354 18.85 35.47 16.00
C VAL A 354 19.56 35.27 14.67
N VAL A 355 19.90 34.03 14.38
CA VAL A 355 20.64 33.68 13.15
C VAL A 355 19.81 32.67 12.37
N GLU A 356 19.64 32.90 11.06
CA GLU A 356 19.08 31.92 10.15
C GLU A 356 20.10 30.80 9.96
N ILE A 357 19.72 29.54 10.32
CA ILE A 357 20.58 28.37 10.18
C ILE A 357 20.09 27.44 9.06
N ALA A 358 18.89 27.65 8.52
CA ALA A 358 18.47 27.07 7.26
C ALA A 358 17.44 28.00 6.58
N ASN A 359 17.57 28.14 5.25
CA ASN A 359 16.62 28.88 4.43
C ASN A 359 15.32 28.12 4.10
N CYS A 360 15.08 27.01 4.78
CA CYS A 360 13.91 26.14 4.73
C CYS A 360 13.64 25.58 6.13
N TYR A 361 12.53 24.89 6.31
CA TYR A 361 12.20 24.27 7.58
C TYR A 361 12.05 22.75 7.44
N PRO A 362 13.05 21.96 7.84
CA PRO A 362 12.98 20.51 7.88
C PRO A 362 12.25 20.02 9.12
N THR A 363 11.16 19.26 8.93
CA THR A 363 10.34 18.69 10.01
C THR A 363 10.43 17.15 9.94
N PRO A 364 10.99 16.47 10.94
CA PRO A 364 10.90 15.02 11.06
C PRO A 364 9.45 14.58 11.25
N LEU A 365 8.97 13.68 10.39
CA LEU A 365 7.61 13.18 10.44
C LEU A 365 7.52 11.85 11.18
N TYR A 366 8.36 10.87 10.81
CA TYR A 366 8.38 9.56 11.44
C TYR A 366 9.70 8.82 11.19
N PHE A 367 9.92 7.79 12.01
CA PHE A 367 11.01 6.83 11.88
C PHE A 367 10.54 5.63 11.06
N GLN A 368 11.25 5.31 10.00
CA GLN A 368 11.01 4.18 9.13
C GLN A 368 11.86 3.00 9.58
N LYS A 369 11.23 1.85 9.85
CA LYS A 369 11.92 0.63 10.26
C LYS A 369 11.57 -0.51 9.29
N SER A 370 12.60 -1.11 8.70
CA SER A 370 12.43 -2.31 7.88
C SER A 370 12.21 -3.53 8.77
N VAL A 371 11.23 -4.37 8.39
CA VAL A 371 11.00 -5.66 9.08
C VAL A 371 11.98 -6.72 8.62
N GLU A 372 12.45 -6.62 7.35
CA GLU A 372 13.26 -7.66 6.71
C GLU A 372 14.77 -7.43 6.83
N THR A 373 15.17 -6.19 7.04
CA THR A 373 16.59 -5.80 7.17
C THR A 373 16.77 -4.96 8.43
N ASP A 374 17.95 -4.95 9.02
CA ASP A 374 18.28 -4.08 10.15
C ASP A 374 18.58 -2.63 9.68
N GLU A 375 17.77 -2.15 8.76
CA GLU A 375 17.89 -0.80 8.19
C GLU A 375 16.75 0.09 8.69
N SER A 376 17.10 1.34 8.97
CA SER A 376 16.15 2.33 9.45
C SER A 376 16.48 3.72 8.90
N TRP A 377 15.45 4.56 8.81
CA TRP A 377 15.56 5.90 8.23
C TRP A 377 14.61 6.85 8.92
N TYR A 378 14.86 8.15 8.75
CA TYR A 378 13.98 9.23 9.16
C TYR A 378 13.30 9.82 7.94
N TYR A 379 12.00 9.98 7.97
CA TYR A 379 11.23 10.65 6.92
C TYR A 379 11.02 12.11 7.31
N ILE A 380 11.49 13.02 6.48
CA ILE A 380 11.56 14.46 6.80
C ILE A 380 10.84 15.24 5.71
N ARG A 381 9.94 16.13 6.13
CA ARG A 381 9.31 17.12 5.29
C ARG A 381 10.14 18.39 5.33
N VAL A 382 10.36 19.02 4.17
CA VAL A 382 11.08 20.29 4.00
C VAL A 382 10.11 21.32 3.44
N ASP A 383 9.77 22.30 4.24
CA ASP A 383 8.91 23.44 3.89
C ASP A 383 9.74 24.64 3.48
N PHE A 384 9.22 25.45 2.54
CA PHE A 384 9.92 26.63 2.00
C PHE A 384 9.16 27.93 2.30
N PRO A 385 9.87 29.09 2.43
CA PRO A 385 9.23 30.40 2.64
C PRO A 385 8.46 30.90 1.42
N HIS A 386 8.69 30.29 0.23
CA HIS A 386 8.07 30.67 -1.03
C HIS A 386 6.91 29.72 -1.36
N ARG A 387 6.20 29.99 -2.47
CA ARG A 387 5.10 29.13 -2.98
C ARG A 387 5.56 27.76 -3.53
N GLN A 388 6.79 27.36 -3.27
CA GLN A 388 7.29 26.05 -3.64
C GLN A 388 6.56 24.99 -2.81
N ALA A 389 6.14 23.92 -3.45
CA ALA A 389 5.56 22.76 -2.76
C ALA A 389 6.59 22.17 -1.78
N CYS A 390 6.13 21.70 -0.63
CA CYS A 390 6.97 20.98 0.32
C CYS A 390 7.56 19.71 -0.34
N VAL A 391 8.74 19.35 0.09
CA VAL A 391 9.43 18.12 -0.35
C VAL A 391 9.53 17.17 0.83
N LYS A 392 9.17 15.90 0.62
CA LYS A 392 9.33 14.85 1.62
C LYS A 392 10.39 13.85 1.16
N ALA A 393 11.30 13.48 2.03
CA ALA A 393 12.39 12.58 1.68
C ALA A 393 12.91 11.78 2.88
N THR A 394 13.52 10.65 2.56
CA THR A 394 14.17 9.76 3.52
C THR A 394 15.61 10.22 3.79
N PHE A 395 15.98 10.27 5.07
CA PHE A 395 17.33 10.56 5.57
C PHE A 395 17.85 9.38 6.37
N THR A 396 19.08 8.96 6.11
CA THR A 396 19.77 7.93 6.91
C THR A 396 20.28 8.53 8.23
N ALA A 397 20.51 7.69 9.23
CA ALA A 397 21.14 8.13 10.48
C ALA A 397 22.48 8.84 10.21
N ALA A 398 23.32 8.31 9.31
CA ALA A 398 24.59 8.93 8.92
C ALA A 398 24.43 10.37 8.38
N GLN A 399 23.33 10.66 7.67
CA GLN A 399 23.05 11.99 7.14
C GLN A 399 22.59 13.00 8.21
N LEU A 400 22.25 12.53 9.40
CA LEU A 400 21.90 13.36 10.57
C LEU A 400 23.06 13.53 11.57
N THR A 401 24.20 12.87 11.37
CA THR A 401 25.33 12.91 12.32
C THR A 401 26.21 14.16 12.21
N SER A 402 26.17 14.90 11.12
CA SER A 402 26.93 16.13 10.96
C SER A 402 26.22 17.16 10.10
N ALA A 403 26.47 18.43 10.37
CA ALA A 403 25.98 19.56 9.57
C ALA A 403 26.34 19.42 8.07
N GLY A 404 27.53 18.88 7.76
CA GLY A 404 27.98 18.70 6.38
C GLY A 404 27.19 17.64 5.62
N GLU A 405 26.97 16.48 6.22
CA GLU A 405 26.19 15.39 5.62
C GLU A 405 24.71 15.75 5.50
N PHE A 406 24.15 16.41 6.53
CA PHE A 406 22.79 16.92 6.49
C PHE A 406 22.60 17.94 5.35
N LYS A 407 23.51 18.92 5.21
CA LYS A 407 23.51 19.90 4.13
C LYS A 407 23.58 19.23 2.75
N LYS A 408 24.46 18.26 2.56
CA LYS A 408 24.58 17.52 1.29
C LYS A 408 23.26 16.81 0.94
N ARG A 409 22.68 16.11 1.91
CA ARG A 409 21.41 15.40 1.69
C ARG A 409 20.27 16.39 1.40
N LEU A 410 20.19 17.49 2.16
CA LEU A 410 19.17 18.50 1.99
C LEU A 410 19.21 19.13 0.59
N LEU A 411 20.40 19.51 0.11
CA LEU A 411 20.62 20.01 -1.25
C LEU A 411 20.24 18.99 -2.35
N HIS A 412 20.44 17.69 -2.06
CA HIS A 412 20.09 16.64 -3.03
C HIS A 412 18.57 16.44 -3.16
N VAL A 413 17.84 16.44 -2.04
CA VAL A 413 16.40 16.15 -2.03
C VAL A 413 15.51 17.35 -2.29
N ALA A 414 15.99 18.56 -1.96
CA ALA A 414 15.22 19.80 -2.02
C ALA A 414 16.02 20.91 -2.71
N LYS A 415 15.63 21.24 -3.95
CA LYS A 415 16.32 22.25 -4.76
C LYS A 415 16.45 23.58 -4.02
N GLY A 416 17.70 24.02 -3.78
CA GLY A 416 18.00 25.31 -3.14
C GLY A 416 17.89 25.31 -1.61
N ALA A 417 17.55 24.19 -0.96
CA ALA A 417 17.54 24.10 0.49
C ALA A 417 18.96 24.00 1.06
N VAL A 418 19.32 24.89 1.96
CA VAL A 418 20.68 25.00 2.52
C VAL A 418 20.61 25.05 4.04
N TYR A 419 21.34 24.18 4.72
CA TYR A 419 21.60 24.25 6.15
C TYR A 419 22.98 24.88 6.39
N THR A 420 23.06 25.91 7.24
CA THR A 420 24.30 26.66 7.57
C THR A 420 24.66 26.57 9.06
N GLY A 421 23.84 25.86 9.85
CA GLY A 421 24.10 25.66 11.27
C GLY A 421 25.27 24.71 11.56
N THR A 422 25.70 24.70 12.81
CA THR A 422 26.78 23.83 13.30
C THR A 422 26.26 22.41 13.57
N THR A 423 27.15 21.43 13.68
CA THR A 423 26.80 20.06 14.10
C THR A 423 26.17 20.04 15.49
N LEU A 424 26.67 20.85 16.43
CA LEU A 424 26.11 20.94 17.78
C LEU A 424 24.65 21.44 17.79
N GLN A 425 24.34 22.39 16.90
CA GLN A 425 22.96 22.88 16.73
C GLN A 425 22.08 21.78 16.15
N LEU A 426 22.55 21.06 15.13
CA LEU A 426 21.84 19.91 14.55
C LEU A 426 21.59 18.81 15.60
N ASP A 427 22.60 18.47 16.41
CA ASP A 427 22.46 17.47 17.48
C ASP A 427 21.39 17.86 18.51
N ARG A 428 21.32 19.14 18.87
CA ARG A 428 20.30 19.65 19.79
C ARG A 428 18.91 19.57 19.19
N ILE A 429 18.76 19.94 17.92
CA ILE A 429 17.49 19.80 17.17
C ILE A 429 17.07 18.32 17.10
N CYS A 430 17.99 17.43 16.74
CA CYS A 430 17.73 15.99 16.67
C CYS A 430 17.34 15.42 18.05
N LYS A 431 18.05 15.78 19.12
CA LYS A 431 17.72 15.33 20.48
C LYS A 431 16.32 15.78 20.94
N GLN A 432 15.85 16.90 20.47
CA GLN A 432 14.53 17.42 20.81
C GLN A 432 13.43 16.86 19.92
N ALA A 433 13.68 16.71 18.61
CA ALA A 433 12.66 16.37 17.62
C ALA A 433 12.48 14.86 17.40
N LEU A 434 13.54 14.03 17.57
CA LEU A 434 13.50 12.62 17.14
C LEU A 434 12.99 11.61 18.17
N PRO A 435 13.11 11.80 19.52
CA PRO A 435 12.74 10.73 20.48
C PRO A 435 11.26 10.34 20.46
N ASP A 436 10.37 11.26 20.17
CA ASP A 436 8.92 11.08 20.28
C ASP A 436 8.21 10.97 18.92
N ILE A 437 8.97 10.90 17.82
CA ILE A 437 8.34 10.70 16.52
C ILE A 437 7.76 9.30 16.37
N LYS A 438 6.71 9.20 15.56
CA LYS A 438 6.02 7.95 15.25
C LYS A 438 6.96 6.96 14.56
N GLU A 439 6.76 5.66 14.80
CA GLU A 439 7.40 4.59 14.05
C GLU A 439 6.45 4.09 12.96
N VAL A 440 6.94 4.03 11.72
CA VAL A 440 6.22 3.48 10.56
C VAL A 440 6.99 2.27 10.05
N ILE A 441 6.31 1.15 9.98
CA ILE A 441 6.86 -0.10 9.44
C ILE A 441 7.04 0.04 7.93
N THR A 442 8.16 -0.44 7.41
CA THR A 442 8.42 -0.41 5.98
C THR A 442 8.70 -1.80 5.43
N GLN A 443 8.22 -2.05 4.21
CA GLN A 443 8.57 -3.25 3.44
C GLN A 443 9.24 -2.87 2.12
N ASN A 444 10.15 -3.73 1.64
CA ASN A 444 10.96 -3.49 0.44
C ASN A 444 10.34 -4.10 -0.83
N TYR A 445 9.06 -4.43 -0.81
CA TYR A 445 8.31 -5.04 -1.91
C TYR A 445 6.88 -4.50 -1.97
N VAL A 446 6.20 -4.75 -3.06
CA VAL A 446 4.79 -4.41 -3.28
C VAL A 446 3.94 -5.67 -3.12
N GLY A 447 2.82 -5.58 -2.39
CA GLY A 447 1.86 -6.67 -2.19
C GLY A 447 1.73 -7.13 -0.74
N TYR A 448 1.49 -8.43 -0.54
CA TYR A 448 1.06 -9.00 0.74
C TYR A 448 2.17 -9.08 1.79
N ASN A 449 1.91 -8.51 2.94
CA ASN A 449 2.74 -8.67 4.14
C ASN A 449 2.13 -9.75 5.04
N LYS A 450 2.81 -10.89 5.12
CA LYS A 450 2.35 -12.07 5.85
C LYS A 450 2.33 -11.86 7.38
N GLU A 451 3.23 -11.02 7.91
CA GLU A 451 3.34 -10.77 9.34
C GLU A 451 2.13 -10.00 9.87
N TYR A 452 1.66 -9.04 9.09
CA TYR A 452 0.57 -8.16 9.48
C TYR A 452 -0.77 -8.47 8.78
N GLY A 453 -0.79 -9.41 7.83
CA GLY A 453 -2.00 -9.75 7.08
C GLY A 453 -2.56 -8.57 6.28
N VAL A 454 -1.69 -7.81 5.62
CA VAL A 454 -2.06 -6.62 4.85
C VAL A 454 -1.42 -6.63 3.46
N TYR A 455 -2.16 -6.22 2.47
CA TYR A 455 -1.63 -5.93 1.14
C TYR A 455 -1.26 -4.45 1.07
N VAL A 456 -0.02 -4.16 0.71
CA VAL A 456 0.50 -2.78 0.62
C VAL A 456 1.01 -2.53 -0.79
N PHE A 457 0.31 -1.66 -1.50
CA PHE A 457 0.69 -1.17 -2.82
C PHE A 457 1.21 0.28 -2.71
N ASN A 458 1.43 0.92 -3.86
CA ASN A 458 1.97 2.29 -3.85
C ASN A 458 0.99 3.28 -3.21
N ASP A 459 -0.30 3.25 -3.63
CA ASP A 459 -1.31 4.23 -3.24
C ASP A 459 -2.45 3.63 -2.43
N VAL A 460 -2.52 2.30 -2.34
CA VAL A 460 -3.62 1.57 -1.71
C VAL A 460 -3.08 0.47 -0.81
N ALA A 461 -3.68 0.31 0.36
CA ALA A 461 -3.54 -0.89 1.17
C ALA A 461 -4.89 -1.58 1.37
N VAL A 462 -4.87 -2.92 1.49
CA VAL A 462 -6.09 -3.71 1.74
C VAL A 462 -5.86 -4.60 2.95
N GLN A 463 -6.75 -4.53 3.93
CA GLN A 463 -6.72 -5.38 5.12
C GLN A 463 -8.14 -5.68 5.59
N ASN A 464 -8.41 -6.95 5.93
CA ASN A 464 -9.71 -7.38 6.49
C ASN A 464 -10.93 -6.87 5.69
N GLY A 465 -10.87 -6.99 4.37
CA GLY A 465 -11.95 -6.58 3.47
C GLY A 465 -12.15 -5.06 3.32
N LYS A 466 -11.18 -4.24 3.74
CA LYS A 466 -11.23 -2.77 3.62
C LYS A 466 -10.05 -2.23 2.86
N CYS A 467 -10.31 -1.20 2.03
CA CYS A 467 -9.27 -0.42 1.35
C CYS A 467 -8.89 0.81 2.18
N PHE A 468 -7.62 1.15 2.15
CA PHE A 468 -7.05 2.32 2.79
C PHE A 468 -6.21 3.09 1.77
N THR A 469 -6.26 4.41 1.82
CA THR A 469 -5.43 5.30 1.01
C THR A 469 -4.28 5.88 1.82
N LEU A 470 -3.23 6.35 1.16
CA LEU A 470 -2.14 7.07 1.80
C LEU A 470 -2.67 8.31 2.52
N ASN A 471 -2.15 8.55 3.71
CA ASN A 471 -2.39 9.81 4.41
C ASN A 471 -1.47 10.93 3.87
N GLU A 472 -1.62 12.15 4.40
CA GLU A 472 -0.82 13.31 3.99
C GLU A 472 0.69 13.14 4.26
N GLU A 473 1.10 12.18 5.07
CA GLU A 473 2.49 11.87 5.42
C GLU A 473 3.07 10.67 4.65
N ASP A 474 2.37 10.18 3.62
CA ASP A 474 2.79 9.10 2.71
C ASP A 474 2.96 7.73 3.37
N TYR A 475 2.06 7.36 4.29
CA TYR A 475 1.94 6.01 4.83
C TYR A 475 0.46 5.63 5.04
N PHE A 476 0.19 4.33 5.21
CA PHE A 476 -1.13 3.81 5.53
C PHE A 476 -1.28 3.70 7.05
N SER A 477 -2.27 4.39 7.61
CA SER A 477 -2.63 4.27 9.02
C SER A 477 -3.76 3.25 9.16
N LEU A 478 -3.42 2.07 9.63
CA LEU A 478 -4.33 0.98 9.93
C LEU A 478 -4.50 0.93 11.46
N ASN A 479 -5.66 0.58 11.97
CA ASN A 479 -6.04 0.72 13.39
C ASN A 479 -4.93 0.47 14.44
N LYS A 480 -3.95 -0.41 14.16
CA LYS A 480 -2.84 -0.75 15.06
C LYS A 480 -1.49 -0.80 14.36
N LEU A 481 -1.42 -0.39 13.12
CA LEU A 481 -0.24 -0.53 12.26
C LEU A 481 -0.14 0.68 11.34
N ASP A 482 0.99 1.36 11.39
CA ASP A 482 1.38 2.34 10.40
C ASP A 482 2.43 1.69 9.49
N ILE A 483 2.12 1.59 8.20
CA ILE A 483 2.93 0.82 7.24
C ILE A 483 3.03 1.53 5.89
N LYS A 484 4.14 1.33 5.20
CA LYS A 484 4.31 1.72 3.79
C LYS A 484 5.24 0.77 3.05
N THR A 485 5.19 0.80 1.72
CA THR A 485 6.25 0.19 0.90
C THR A 485 7.31 1.23 0.51
N LEU A 486 8.56 0.81 0.49
CA LEU A 486 9.67 1.58 -0.07
C LEU A 486 9.92 1.23 -1.54
N SER A 487 9.28 0.17 -2.03
CA SER A 487 9.41 -0.25 -3.43
C SER A 487 8.55 0.64 -4.33
N LEU A 488 9.16 1.22 -5.35
CA LEU A 488 8.48 1.98 -6.39
C LEU A 488 8.07 1.10 -7.58
N SER A 489 8.45 -0.16 -7.58
CA SER A 489 8.17 -1.10 -8.67
C SER A 489 7.63 -2.43 -8.14
N PRO A 490 6.55 -2.96 -8.75
CA PRO A 490 5.77 -2.34 -9.83
C PRO A 490 4.92 -1.16 -9.33
N ALA A 491 4.83 -0.10 -10.13
CA ALA A 491 3.85 0.96 -9.92
C ALA A 491 2.50 0.48 -10.46
N LEU A 492 1.47 0.51 -9.60
CA LEU A 492 0.12 0.07 -9.91
C LEU A 492 -0.84 1.24 -9.72
N SER A 493 -1.60 1.59 -10.77
CA SER A 493 -2.67 2.59 -10.70
C SER A 493 -3.99 1.90 -10.36
N ILE A 494 -4.29 1.79 -9.07
CA ILE A 494 -5.42 1.02 -8.56
C ILE A 494 -6.60 1.97 -8.34
N ASN A 495 -7.75 1.70 -9.00
CA ASN A 495 -8.98 2.40 -8.72
C ASN A 495 -9.69 1.79 -7.51
N THR A 496 -9.91 2.58 -6.47
CA THR A 496 -10.60 2.17 -5.25
C THR A 496 -12.10 2.45 -5.28
N ASP A 497 -12.59 3.23 -6.24
CA ASP A 497 -14.03 3.39 -6.47
C ASP A 497 -14.58 2.19 -7.26
N LEU A 498 -15.10 1.22 -6.52
CA LEU A 498 -15.66 0.00 -7.11
C LEU A 498 -16.93 0.24 -7.92
N ASN A 499 -17.55 1.41 -7.86
CA ASN A 499 -18.72 1.76 -8.70
C ASN A 499 -18.28 2.02 -10.15
N GLU A 500 -17.03 2.41 -10.37
CA GLU A 500 -16.47 2.59 -11.71
C GLU A 500 -15.98 1.27 -12.34
N PHE A 501 -15.84 0.21 -11.53
CA PHE A 501 -15.40 -1.09 -12.03
C PHE A 501 -16.41 -1.68 -13.01
N ASP A 502 -15.94 -2.02 -14.20
CA ASP A 502 -16.75 -2.60 -15.27
C ASP A 502 -16.29 -4.03 -15.57
N ASN A 503 -17.22 -4.98 -15.56
CA ASN A 503 -16.96 -6.40 -15.79
C ASN A 503 -17.35 -6.90 -17.21
N ARG A 504 -17.82 -6.02 -18.13
CA ARG A 504 -18.22 -6.37 -19.50
C ARG A 504 -17.05 -6.91 -20.33
N TRP A 505 -15.82 -6.60 -19.97
CA TRP A 505 -14.63 -7.19 -20.57
C TRP A 505 -14.59 -8.71 -20.53
N MET A 506 -15.33 -9.35 -19.63
CA MET A 506 -15.38 -10.81 -19.49
C MET A 506 -15.95 -11.49 -20.74
N ASP A 507 -16.91 -10.87 -21.42
CA ASP A 507 -17.44 -11.39 -22.67
C ASP A 507 -16.40 -11.27 -23.80
N SER A 508 -15.66 -10.15 -23.83
CA SER A 508 -14.54 -9.97 -24.78
C SER A 508 -13.39 -10.95 -24.50
N LEU A 509 -13.06 -11.21 -23.22
CA LEU A 509 -12.04 -12.20 -22.84
C LEU A 509 -12.43 -13.61 -23.30
N TRP A 510 -13.70 -14.00 -23.07
CA TRP A 510 -14.21 -15.27 -23.55
C TRP A 510 -14.22 -15.37 -25.07
N SER A 511 -14.66 -14.34 -25.77
CA SER A 511 -14.71 -14.34 -27.24
C SER A 511 -13.32 -14.35 -27.88
N ALA A 512 -12.33 -13.70 -27.23
CA ALA A 512 -10.96 -13.63 -27.75
C ALA A 512 -10.14 -14.90 -27.47
N PHE A 513 -10.29 -15.50 -26.27
CA PHE A 513 -9.39 -16.54 -25.77
C PHE A 513 -10.10 -17.79 -25.22
N GLY A 514 -11.43 -17.83 -25.22
CA GLY A 514 -12.21 -19.00 -24.77
C GLY A 514 -11.83 -19.46 -23.35
N GLU A 515 -11.72 -20.76 -23.20
CA GLU A 515 -11.30 -21.45 -21.99
C GLU A 515 -9.90 -21.04 -21.54
N LYS A 516 -8.98 -20.77 -22.49
CA LYS A 516 -7.59 -20.37 -22.21
C LYS A 516 -7.53 -19.03 -21.46
N GLY A 517 -8.36 -18.06 -21.86
CA GLY A 517 -8.45 -16.77 -21.15
C GLY A 517 -8.89 -16.92 -19.70
N TYR A 518 -9.85 -17.83 -19.45
CA TYR A 518 -10.35 -18.11 -18.09
C TYR A 518 -9.36 -18.94 -17.26
N VAL A 519 -8.57 -19.81 -17.86
CA VAL A 519 -7.44 -20.49 -17.21
C VAL A 519 -6.44 -19.45 -16.68
N VAL A 520 -6.04 -18.50 -17.54
CA VAL A 520 -5.09 -17.45 -17.14
C VAL A 520 -5.70 -16.54 -16.07
N LEU A 521 -6.98 -16.15 -16.19
CA LEU A 521 -7.68 -15.35 -15.19
C LEU A 521 -7.74 -16.06 -13.82
N ALA A 522 -8.06 -17.36 -13.79
CA ALA A 522 -8.09 -18.15 -12.56
C ALA A 522 -6.71 -18.25 -11.92
N PHE A 523 -5.66 -18.49 -12.71
CA PHE A 523 -4.30 -18.51 -12.23
C PHE A 523 -3.86 -17.14 -11.71
N TRP A 524 -4.25 -16.06 -12.39
CA TRP A 524 -3.95 -14.68 -11.99
C TRP A 524 -4.61 -14.32 -10.66
N LEU A 525 -5.89 -14.66 -10.50
CA LEU A 525 -6.60 -14.51 -9.23
C LEU A 525 -5.90 -15.27 -8.10
N GLY A 526 -5.53 -16.52 -8.33
CA GLY A 526 -4.81 -17.33 -7.36
C GLY A 526 -3.43 -16.80 -7.02
N SER A 527 -2.77 -16.10 -7.97
CA SER A 527 -1.47 -15.44 -7.74
C SER A 527 -1.55 -14.40 -6.63
N LEU A 528 -2.72 -13.76 -6.45
CA LEU A 528 -2.96 -12.77 -5.39
C LEU A 528 -3.02 -13.39 -3.99
N PHE A 529 -3.03 -14.73 -3.90
CA PHE A 529 -3.07 -15.50 -2.66
C PHE A 529 -1.98 -16.57 -2.59
N SER A 530 -0.93 -16.44 -3.40
CA SER A 530 0.11 -17.48 -3.55
C SER A 530 0.82 -17.83 -2.23
N GLU A 531 1.02 -16.87 -1.32
CA GLU A 531 1.61 -17.11 0.00
C GLU A 531 0.66 -17.88 0.93
N GLN A 532 -0.63 -17.54 0.94
CA GLN A 532 -1.64 -18.24 1.72
C GLN A 532 -1.80 -19.67 1.21
N ILE A 533 -1.86 -19.86 -0.11
CA ILE A 533 -1.95 -21.19 -0.75
C ILE A 533 -0.69 -22.02 -0.44
N ARG A 534 0.51 -21.44 -0.50
CA ARG A 534 1.75 -22.13 -0.09
C ARG A 534 1.77 -22.50 1.39
N LYS A 535 1.15 -21.71 2.24
CA LYS A 535 1.02 -22.05 3.67
C LYS A 535 0.24 -23.36 3.85
N ILE A 536 -0.78 -23.59 3.03
CA ILE A 536 -1.62 -24.79 3.07
C ILE A 536 -0.92 -25.97 2.38
N HIS A 537 -0.54 -25.81 1.12
CA HIS A 537 -0.08 -26.89 0.24
C HIS A 537 1.44 -27.01 0.09
N LYS A 538 2.23 -26.08 0.68
CA LYS A 538 3.69 -25.98 0.55
C LYS A 538 4.20 -25.73 -0.88
N SER A 539 3.28 -25.37 -1.81
CA SER A 539 3.62 -25.16 -3.21
C SER A 539 2.57 -24.29 -3.92
N TYR A 540 2.99 -23.63 -4.99
CA TYR A 540 2.11 -22.97 -5.97
C TYR A 540 2.64 -23.26 -7.38
N PRO A 541 1.80 -23.73 -8.35
CA PRO A 541 2.25 -24.11 -9.68
C PRO A 541 2.77 -22.92 -10.49
N PHE A 542 3.52 -23.21 -11.55
CA PHE A 542 3.86 -22.25 -12.60
C PHE A 542 2.85 -22.38 -13.75
N LEU A 543 2.61 -21.30 -14.47
CA LEU A 543 1.82 -21.29 -15.69
C LEU A 543 2.74 -20.99 -16.87
N GLU A 544 2.81 -21.88 -17.84
CA GLU A 544 3.45 -21.64 -19.12
C GLU A 544 2.40 -21.37 -20.19
N ILE A 545 2.53 -20.27 -20.91
CA ILE A 545 1.73 -19.91 -22.07
C ILE A 545 2.64 -19.93 -23.28
N CYS A 546 2.57 -20.99 -24.06
CA CYS A 546 3.40 -21.14 -25.24
C CYS A 546 2.56 -21.15 -26.51
N GLY A 547 3.19 -20.92 -27.67
CA GLY A 547 2.53 -20.95 -28.95
C GLY A 547 3.16 -20.02 -29.98
N GLU A 548 2.66 -20.03 -31.18
CA GLU A 548 3.22 -19.27 -32.29
C GLU A 548 3.29 -17.75 -32.04
N PRO A 549 4.30 -17.04 -32.63
CA PRO A 549 4.34 -15.58 -32.62
C PRO A 549 3.03 -15.00 -33.19
N GLY A 550 2.41 -14.07 -32.45
CA GLY A 550 1.13 -13.46 -32.86
C GLY A 550 -0.11 -14.25 -32.46
N SER A 551 -0.02 -15.30 -31.62
CA SER A 551 -1.19 -16.04 -31.09
C SER A 551 -1.92 -15.31 -29.94
N GLY A 552 -1.52 -14.06 -29.56
CA GLY A 552 -2.20 -13.22 -28.57
C GLY A 552 -1.69 -13.36 -27.15
N LYS A 553 -0.56 -14.04 -26.91
CA LYS A 553 0.03 -14.24 -25.58
C LYS A 553 0.30 -12.92 -24.83
N SER A 554 1.01 -11.99 -25.49
CA SER A 554 1.33 -10.66 -24.93
C SER A 554 0.08 -9.87 -24.60
N THR A 555 -0.89 -9.81 -25.54
CA THR A 555 -2.19 -9.15 -25.32
C THR A 555 -2.92 -9.70 -24.08
N LEU A 556 -2.92 -11.02 -23.91
CA LEU A 556 -3.57 -11.64 -22.75
C LEU A 556 -2.86 -11.27 -21.44
N ILE A 557 -1.54 -11.32 -21.38
CA ILE A 557 -0.76 -11.00 -20.18
C ILE A 557 -0.85 -9.50 -19.85
N GLU A 558 -0.73 -8.63 -20.83
CA GLU A 558 -0.90 -7.17 -20.65
C GLU A 558 -2.30 -6.84 -20.12
N PHE A 559 -3.34 -7.49 -20.66
CA PHE A 559 -4.68 -7.32 -20.14
C PHE A 559 -4.82 -7.76 -18.70
N MET A 560 -4.22 -8.89 -18.30
CA MET A 560 -4.23 -9.34 -16.91
C MET A 560 -3.50 -8.37 -15.98
N TRP A 561 -2.40 -7.77 -16.41
CA TRP A 561 -1.71 -6.73 -15.64
C TRP A 561 -2.55 -5.47 -15.48
N ARG A 562 -3.34 -5.09 -16.49
CA ARG A 562 -4.24 -3.94 -16.40
C ARG A 562 -5.38 -4.15 -15.41
N LEU A 563 -5.81 -5.40 -15.16
CA LEU A 563 -6.71 -5.73 -14.04
C LEU A 563 -6.10 -5.41 -12.67
N CYS A 564 -4.77 -5.42 -12.58
CA CYS A 564 -4.04 -5.01 -11.38
C CYS A 564 -3.56 -3.55 -11.41
N GLY A 565 -3.96 -2.76 -12.39
CA GLY A 565 -3.57 -1.35 -12.52
C GLY A 565 -2.18 -1.12 -13.11
N ARG A 566 -1.61 -2.08 -13.85
CA ARG A 566 -0.33 -1.93 -14.55
C ARG A 566 -0.57 -1.92 -16.05
N ALA A 567 -0.27 -0.78 -16.70
CA ALA A 567 -0.33 -0.65 -18.15
C ALA A 567 1.02 -0.98 -18.81
N ASP A 568 0.97 -1.29 -20.10
CA ASP A 568 2.13 -1.41 -21.01
C ASP A 568 3.25 -2.33 -20.47
N TYR A 569 2.86 -3.46 -19.89
CA TYR A 569 3.79 -4.42 -19.34
C TYR A 569 3.36 -5.87 -19.56
N GLU A 570 4.20 -6.65 -20.19
CA GLU A 570 3.98 -8.10 -20.39
C GLU A 570 4.89 -8.97 -19.52
N GLY A 571 6.10 -8.51 -19.21
CA GLY A 571 7.08 -9.28 -18.45
C GLY A 571 8.51 -8.80 -18.66
N PHE A 572 9.49 -9.55 -18.15
CA PHE A 572 10.90 -9.29 -18.39
C PHE A 572 11.62 -10.55 -18.91
N ASP A 573 12.65 -10.34 -19.73
CA ASP A 573 13.47 -11.38 -20.28
C ASP A 573 14.52 -11.82 -19.25
N ALA A 574 14.36 -13.05 -18.74
CA ALA A 574 15.25 -13.62 -17.74
C ALA A 574 16.66 -13.88 -18.31
N SER A 575 16.78 -14.17 -19.62
CA SER A 575 18.08 -14.45 -20.28
C SER A 575 18.95 -13.21 -20.40
N LYS A 576 18.34 -12.01 -20.51
CA LYS A 576 19.04 -10.71 -20.59
C LYS A 576 19.33 -10.10 -19.22
N SER A 577 18.88 -10.74 -18.13
CA SER A 577 19.03 -10.22 -16.77
C SER A 577 20.17 -10.93 -16.05
N SER A 578 20.98 -10.17 -15.29
CA SER A 578 21.94 -10.78 -14.38
C SER A 578 21.24 -11.55 -13.25
N ALA A 579 21.87 -12.56 -12.65
CA ALA A 579 21.32 -13.30 -11.51
C ALA A 579 20.93 -12.37 -10.35
N ALA A 580 21.68 -11.27 -10.14
CA ALA A 580 21.37 -10.27 -9.13
C ALA A 580 20.09 -9.47 -9.49
N ALA A 581 19.90 -9.09 -10.74
CA ALA A 581 18.71 -8.38 -11.22
C ALA A 581 17.48 -9.30 -11.17
N ARG A 582 17.59 -10.55 -11.61
CA ARG A 582 16.51 -11.56 -11.49
C ARG A 582 16.07 -11.74 -10.04
N GLY A 583 17.03 -11.95 -9.13
CA GLY A 583 16.72 -12.11 -7.71
C GLY A 583 16.02 -10.89 -7.11
N ARG A 584 16.33 -9.67 -7.56
CA ARG A 584 15.61 -8.46 -7.17
C ARG A 584 14.17 -8.46 -7.72
N ASN A 585 14.00 -8.76 -9.00
CA ASN A 585 12.67 -8.83 -9.62
C ASN A 585 11.77 -9.85 -8.92
N PHE A 586 12.31 -11.00 -8.51
CA PHE A 586 11.56 -12.02 -7.76
C PHE A 586 11.20 -11.58 -6.34
N SER A 587 12.01 -10.73 -5.71
CA SER A 587 11.79 -10.28 -4.33
C SER A 587 11.02 -8.95 -4.21
N GLN A 588 10.80 -8.22 -5.32
CA GLN A 588 10.09 -6.94 -5.32
C GLN A 588 8.58 -7.05 -5.15
N ILE A 589 8.03 -8.25 -5.23
CA ILE A 589 6.58 -8.48 -5.18
C ILE A 589 6.22 -9.59 -4.18
N SER A 590 5.01 -9.51 -3.68
CA SER A 590 4.37 -10.54 -2.87
C SER A 590 2.91 -10.68 -3.30
N ASN A 591 2.44 -11.92 -3.51
CA ASN A 591 1.09 -12.20 -4.01
C ASN A 591 0.74 -11.47 -5.32
N LEU A 592 1.71 -11.39 -6.20
CA LEU A 592 1.56 -10.91 -7.58
C LEU A 592 2.33 -11.85 -8.51
N PRO A 593 1.96 -11.96 -9.79
CA PRO A 593 2.72 -12.76 -10.73
C PRO A 593 4.04 -12.11 -11.14
N VAL A 594 5.04 -12.92 -11.42
CA VAL A 594 6.23 -12.54 -12.19
C VAL A 594 6.10 -13.17 -13.56
N CYS A 595 6.04 -12.34 -14.60
CA CYS A 595 5.95 -12.80 -15.98
C CYS A 595 7.36 -12.83 -16.59
N LEU A 596 7.80 -14.02 -16.98
CA LEU A 596 9.05 -14.26 -17.70
C LEU A 596 8.70 -14.37 -19.20
N ILE A 597 9.34 -13.54 -20.01
CA ILE A 597 9.22 -13.60 -21.48
C ILE A 597 10.57 -13.99 -22.06
N GLU A 598 10.55 -14.79 -23.12
CA GLU A 598 11.75 -15.10 -23.88
C GLU A 598 11.76 -14.27 -25.17
N SER A 599 12.91 -13.67 -25.50
CA SER A 599 13.08 -13.04 -26.80
C SER A 599 13.57 -14.06 -27.82
N ASP A 600 12.95 -14.08 -29.00
CA ASP A 600 13.26 -14.95 -30.16
C ASP A 600 14.73 -14.86 -30.65
N ARG A 601 15.54 -13.97 -30.06
CA ARG A 601 16.89 -13.65 -30.52
C ARG A 601 18.03 -14.48 -29.88
N VAL A 602 17.70 -15.47 -29.04
CA VAL A 602 18.76 -16.34 -28.46
C VAL A 602 19.46 -17.19 -29.52
N GLN A 603 18.76 -17.51 -30.59
CA GLN A 603 19.33 -18.27 -31.74
C GLN A 603 20.34 -17.46 -32.55
N ASP A 604 20.26 -16.12 -32.53
CA ASP A 604 21.11 -15.25 -33.34
C ASP A 604 22.40 -14.78 -32.61
N ASN A 605 22.55 -15.02 -31.32
CA ASN A 605 23.69 -14.55 -30.55
C ASN A 605 24.29 -15.63 -29.64
N PRO A 606 25.29 -16.39 -30.07
CA PRO A 606 25.90 -17.49 -29.31
C PRO A 606 26.57 -17.07 -27.97
N LYS A 607 26.65 -15.78 -27.67
CA LYS A 607 27.17 -15.26 -26.39
C LYS A 607 26.11 -15.11 -25.30
N LEU A 608 24.84 -15.18 -25.64
CA LEU A 608 23.76 -15.14 -24.65
C LEU A 608 23.52 -16.57 -24.14
N LYS A 609 23.80 -16.80 -22.86
CA LYS A 609 23.42 -18.07 -22.21
C LYS A 609 21.90 -18.14 -22.08
N ALA A 610 21.33 -19.24 -22.54
CA ALA A 610 19.92 -19.55 -22.25
C ALA A 610 19.66 -19.49 -20.75
N PHE A 611 18.44 -19.10 -20.36
CA PHE A 611 18.06 -19.09 -18.96
C PHE A 611 18.03 -20.53 -18.43
N ASP A 612 18.65 -20.75 -17.27
CA ASP A 612 18.59 -22.05 -16.60
C ASP A 612 17.26 -22.20 -15.84
N TRP A 613 16.31 -22.91 -16.44
CA TRP A 613 15.00 -23.18 -15.86
C TRP A 613 15.05 -23.93 -14.52
N GLU A 614 16.21 -24.57 -14.20
CA GLU A 614 16.40 -25.25 -12.91
C GLU A 614 16.37 -24.27 -11.71
N GLU A 615 16.68 -22.99 -11.94
CA GLU A 615 16.57 -21.92 -10.94
C GLU A 615 15.14 -21.81 -10.38
N LEU A 616 14.11 -22.17 -11.17
CA LEU A 616 12.72 -22.08 -10.76
C LEU A 616 12.30 -23.12 -9.72
N LYS A 617 13.05 -24.23 -9.56
CA LYS A 617 12.67 -25.32 -8.64
C LYS A 617 12.39 -24.85 -7.22
N SER A 618 13.22 -23.93 -6.72
CA SER A 618 13.08 -23.36 -5.36
C SER A 618 11.86 -22.47 -5.23
N LEU A 619 11.46 -21.76 -6.28
CA LEU A 619 10.36 -20.78 -6.28
C LEU A 619 8.99 -21.43 -6.16
N TYR A 620 8.85 -22.67 -6.63
CA TYR A 620 7.61 -23.44 -6.49
C TYR A 620 7.17 -23.59 -5.02
N ASN A 621 8.13 -23.75 -4.13
CA ASN A 621 7.92 -23.88 -2.69
C ASN A 621 8.10 -22.53 -1.94
N GLY A 622 8.26 -21.42 -2.66
CA GLY A 622 8.48 -20.09 -2.06
C GLY A 622 9.85 -19.90 -1.42
N ARG A 623 10.85 -20.70 -1.81
CA ARG A 623 12.22 -20.58 -1.28
C ARG A 623 13.00 -19.49 -2.02
N ALA A 624 14.05 -18.99 -1.38
CA ALA A 624 14.95 -18.03 -1.98
C ALA A 624 15.74 -18.61 -3.15
N THR A 625 16.07 -17.78 -4.12
CA THR A 625 16.99 -18.14 -5.22
C THR A 625 18.44 -17.87 -4.86
N ARG A 626 18.70 -17.06 -3.84
CA ARG A 626 20.04 -16.65 -3.43
C ARG A 626 20.06 -16.20 -1.97
N SER A 627 21.22 -16.25 -1.34
CA SER A 627 21.52 -15.63 -0.05
C SER A 627 22.30 -14.32 -0.25
N LEU A 628 22.01 -13.33 0.57
CA LEU A 628 22.67 -12.02 0.61
C LEU A 628 23.32 -11.83 1.97
N GLY A 629 24.53 -11.29 2.03
CA GLY A 629 25.16 -10.87 3.29
C GLY A 629 24.42 -9.66 3.89
N VAL A 630 24.20 -9.66 5.19
CA VAL A 630 23.62 -8.53 5.91
C VAL A 630 24.74 -7.57 6.30
N LYS A 631 24.56 -6.27 5.99
CA LYS A 631 25.64 -5.26 6.09
C LYS A 631 26.26 -5.09 7.49
N ASN A 632 25.52 -5.34 8.56
CA ASN A 632 25.93 -4.97 9.92
C ASN A 632 26.01 -6.15 10.91
N SER A 633 25.89 -7.39 10.46
CA SER A 633 25.71 -8.55 11.35
C SER A 633 26.73 -9.69 11.15
N GLY A 634 27.96 -9.38 10.81
CA GLY A 634 29.05 -10.38 10.76
C GLY A 634 28.81 -11.46 9.68
N ASN A 635 28.54 -12.70 10.10
CA ASN A 635 28.33 -13.84 9.19
C ASN A 635 26.86 -14.11 8.86
N GLU A 636 25.93 -13.25 9.24
CA GLU A 636 24.51 -13.47 8.95
C GLU A 636 24.19 -13.24 7.48
N THR A 637 23.33 -14.09 6.96
CA THR A 637 22.81 -14.01 5.59
C THR A 637 21.30 -13.80 5.60
N TYR A 638 20.83 -12.97 4.69
CA TYR A 638 19.42 -12.79 4.40
C TYR A 638 19.06 -13.53 3.12
N GLU A 639 18.04 -14.37 3.20
CA GLU A 639 17.50 -15.11 2.07
C GLU A 639 16.13 -14.54 1.69
N PRO A 640 16.05 -13.65 0.67
CA PRO A 640 14.78 -13.11 0.23
C PRO A 640 13.89 -14.22 -0.33
N LEU A 641 12.86 -14.60 0.41
CA LEU A 641 11.90 -15.62 0.01
C LEU A 641 11.11 -15.15 -1.23
N PHE A 642 10.80 -16.09 -2.11
CA PHE A 642 9.90 -15.83 -3.23
C PHE A 642 8.45 -15.87 -2.76
N LYS A 643 7.77 -14.73 -2.86
CA LYS A 643 6.41 -14.51 -2.35
C LYS A 643 5.36 -14.41 -3.45
N GLY A 644 5.77 -14.44 -4.73
CA GLY A 644 4.90 -14.32 -5.90
C GLY A 644 4.54 -15.65 -6.56
N SER A 645 4.06 -15.58 -7.78
CA SER A 645 3.85 -16.72 -8.68
C SER A 645 4.63 -16.52 -9.99
N ILE A 646 4.83 -17.56 -10.78
CA ILE A 646 5.56 -17.49 -12.05
C ILE A 646 4.60 -17.76 -13.22
N ILE A 647 4.61 -16.86 -14.18
CA ILE A 647 4.01 -17.03 -15.50
C ILE A 647 5.14 -16.95 -16.52
N ILE A 648 5.15 -17.85 -17.50
CA ILE A 648 6.17 -17.95 -18.54
C ILE A 648 5.47 -17.81 -19.89
N ALA A 649 5.90 -16.87 -20.69
CA ALA A 649 5.37 -16.66 -22.04
C ALA A 649 6.49 -16.78 -23.07
N GLN A 650 6.38 -17.76 -23.96
CA GLN A 650 7.40 -18.01 -24.99
C GLN A 650 6.80 -18.67 -26.24
N ASN A 651 7.58 -18.75 -27.31
CA ASN A 651 7.10 -19.31 -28.57
C ASN A 651 7.25 -20.83 -28.59
N ALA A 652 8.25 -21.39 -27.95
CA ALA A 652 8.47 -22.83 -27.85
C ALA A 652 8.26 -23.32 -26.42
N GLU A 653 7.96 -24.61 -26.24
CA GLU A 653 7.86 -25.21 -24.91
C GLU A 653 9.18 -25.18 -24.16
N ILE A 654 9.11 -25.08 -22.83
CA ILE A 654 10.28 -25.11 -21.96
C ILE A 654 10.98 -26.44 -22.09
N ASN A 655 12.26 -26.39 -22.47
CA ASN A 655 13.15 -27.54 -22.38
C ASN A 655 13.86 -27.54 -21.02
N ALA A 656 13.32 -28.33 -20.08
CA ALA A 656 13.80 -28.41 -18.71
C ALA A 656 13.74 -29.87 -18.18
N SER A 657 14.31 -30.09 -17.00
CA SER A 657 14.21 -31.40 -16.34
C SER A 657 12.74 -31.73 -16.03
N ARG A 658 12.44 -33.02 -15.98
CA ARG A 658 11.13 -33.52 -15.55
C ARG A 658 10.66 -32.88 -14.26
N ALA A 659 11.57 -32.67 -13.32
CA ALA A 659 11.28 -32.06 -12.04
C ALA A 659 10.75 -30.61 -12.17
N VAL A 660 11.17 -29.85 -13.17
CA VAL A 660 10.62 -28.50 -13.49
C VAL A 660 9.28 -28.68 -14.21
N LEU A 661 9.23 -29.54 -15.22
CA LEU A 661 8.03 -29.76 -16.03
C LEU A 661 6.81 -30.22 -15.22
N GLU A 662 7.02 -31.05 -14.20
CA GLU A 662 5.96 -31.46 -13.26
C GLU A 662 5.35 -30.32 -12.43
N ARG A 663 6.01 -29.14 -12.37
CA ARG A 663 5.57 -27.96 -11.62
C ARG A 663 4.80 -26.96 -12.46
N ILE A 664 4.71 -27.23 -13.76
CA ILE A 664 4.18 -26.30 -14.77
C ILE A 664 2.81 -26.80 -15.24
N ILE A 665 1.84 -25.92 -15.21
CA ILE A 665 0.59 -26.03 -15.97
C ILE A 665 0.90 -25.44 -17.35
N HIS A 666 0.77 -26.28 -18.38
CA HIS A 666 1.11 -25.92 -19.74
C HIS A 666 -0.14 -25.50 -20.52
N LEU A 667 -0.10 -24.34 -21.16
CA LEU A 667 -1.18 -23.80 -21.96
C LEU A 667 -0.64 -23.44 -23.35
N TYR A 668 -1.15 -24.10 -24.38
CA TYR A 668 -0.77 -23.82 -25.76
C TYR A 668 -1.78 -22.88 -26.42
N THR A 669 -1.29 -21.88 -27.17
CA THR A 669 -2.09 -20.93 -27.96
C THR A 669 -1.76 -21.05 -29.43
N ASP A 670 -2.79 -21.19 -30.27
CA ASP A 670 -2.64 -21.41 -31.69
C ASP A 670 -3.23 -20.24 -32.50
N LYS A 671 -2.65 -19.94 -33.67
CA LYS A 671 -3.18 -18.99 -34.63
C LYS A 671 -4.38 -19.55 -35.38
N ALA A 672 -4.49 -20.86 -35.54
CA ALA A 672 -5.62 -21.50 -36.20
C ALA A 672 -6.96 -21.18 -35.52
N GLU A 673 -6.97 -20.83 -34.26
CA GLU A 673 -8.16 -20.42 -33.50
C GLU A 673 -8.53 -18.93 -33.71
N GLN A 674 -7.74 -18.16 -34.46
CA GLN A 674 -8.00 -16.75 -34.72
C GLN A 674 -9.00 -16.54 -35.82
N SER A 675 -10.04 -15.75 -35.54
CA SER A 675 -11.03 -15.25 -36.49
C SER A 675 -11.07 -13.71 -36.48
N ILE A 676 -11.81 -13.10 -37.34
CA ILE A 676 -12.07 -11.65 -37.31
C ILE A 676 -12.72 -11.26 -35.99
N GLU A 677 -13.62 -12.06 -35.46
CA GLU A 677 -14.34 -11.81 -34.19
C GLU A 677 -13.42 -11.92 -32.96
N THR A 678 -12.58 -12.96 -32.89
CA THR A 678 -11.61 -13.10 -31.82
C THR A 678 -10.63 -11.95 -31.79
N ARG A 679 -10.18 -11.48 -32.97
CA ARG A 679 -9.29 -10.33 -33.10
C ARG A 679 -9.96 -9.01 -32.68
N HIS A 680 -11.22 -8.77 -33.08
CA HIS A 680 -11.95 -7.60 -32.60
C HIS A 680 -12.11 -7.60 -31.09
N SER A 681 -12.40 -8.74 -30.50
CA SER A 681 -12.52 -8.88 -29.05
C SER A 681 -11.19 -8.67 -28.33
N ALA A 682 -10.07 -9.13 -28.90
CA ALA A 682 -8.73 -8.85 -28.36
C ALA A 682 -8.39 -7.35 -28.40
N ILE A 683 -8.67 -6.67 -29.51
CA ILE A 683 -8.50 -5.20 -29.63
C ILE A 683 -9.40 -4.46 -28.62
N ALA A 684 -10.63 -4.94 -28.39
CA ALA A 684 -11.50 -4.35 -27.38
C ALA A 684 -10.90 -4.45 -25.97
N LEU A 685 -10.23 -5.55 -25.64
CA LEU A 685 -9.50 -5.71 -24.36
C LEU A 685 -8.32 -4.75 -24.28
N GLU A 686 -7.52 -4.60 -25.33
CA GLU A 686 -6.39 -3.67 -25.37
C GLU A 686 -6.80 -2.21 -25.15
N ARG A 687 -7.96 -1.81 -25.65
CA ARG A 687 -8.47 -0.44 -25.57
C ARG A 687 -9.33 -0.17 -24.34
N TYR A 688 -9.58 -1.17 -23.51
CA TYR A 688 -10.44 -0.99 -22.34
C TYR A 688 -9.79 0.00 -21.36
N PRO A 689 -10.52 1.01 -20.83
CA PRO A 689 -9.93 1.99 -19.89
C PRO A 689 -9.41 1.32 -18.62
N ILE A 690 -8.16 1.60 -18.23
CA ILE A 690 -7.52 0.96 -17.09
C ILE A 690 -8.22 1.33 -15.76
N GLU A 691 -8.78 2.52 -15.67
CA GLU A 691 -9.53 3.01 -14.52
C GLU A 691 -10.77 2.15 -14.25
N LYS A 692 -11.36 1.57 -15.31
CA LYS A 692 -12.50 0.65 -15.21
C LYS A 692 -12.10 -0.81 -14.96
N LEU A 693 -10.82 -1.14 -15.10
CA LEU A 693 -10.29 -2.48 -14.91
C LEU A 693 -9.64 -2.67 -13.54
N SER A 694 -8.87 -1.67 -13.10
CA SER A 694 -7.98 -1.81 -11.94
C SER A 694 -8.70 -1.94 -10.58
N GLY A 695 -10.01 -1.68 -10.55
CA GLY A 695 -10.88 -2.05 -9.44
C GLY A 695 -10.99 -3.56 -9.19
N PHE A 696 -10.57 -4.41 -10.14
CA PHE A 696 -10.50 -5.86 -9.97
C PHE A 696 -9.61 -6.25 -8.78
N LEU A 697 -8.43 -5.65 -8.66
CA LEU A 697 -7.48 -5.99 -7.61
C LEU A 697 -8.06 -5.78 -6.20
N PRO A 698 -8.54 -4.59 -5.80
CA PRO A 698 -9.15 -4.42 -4.49
C PRO A 698 -10.42 -5.27 -4.31
N LEU A 699 -11.24 -5.45 -5.36
CA LEU A 699 -12.44 -6.28 -5.30
C LEU A 699 -12.12 -7.74 -4.94
N VAL A 700 -11.06 -8.31 -5.51
CA VAL A 700 -10.59 -9.66 -5.19
C VAL A 700 -10.06 -9.73 -3.77
N LEU A 701 -9.18 -8.78 -3.38
CA LEU A 701 -8.53 -8.79 -2.08
C LEU A 701 -9.50 -8.56 -0.92
N MET A 702 -10.55 -7.78 -1.13
CA MET A 702 -11.61 -7.59 -0.12
C MET A 702 -12.41 -8.87 0.15
N LYS A 703 -12.37 -9.84 -0.76
CA LYS A 703 -13.06 -11.15 -0.64
C LYS A 703 -12.10 -12.29 -0.28
N GLU A 704 -10.90 -12.00 0.22
CA GLU A 704 -9.86 -12.99 0.56
C GLU A 704 -10.42 -14.17 1.36
N ASP A 705 -11.10 -13.92 2.47
CA ASP A 705 -11.62 -14.97 3.34
C ASP A 705 -12.62 -15.91 2.62
N ALA A 706 -13.52 -15.35 1.82
CA ALA A 706 -14.49 -16.14 1.06
C ALA A 706 -13.81 -17.01 -0.01
N ILE A 707 -12.83 -16.43 -0.71
CA ILE A 707 -12.06 -17.12 -1.76
C ILE A 707 -11.24 -18.26 -1.16
N LEU A 708 -10.48 -18.02 -0.10
CA LEU A 708 -9.64 -19.02 0.54
C LEU A 708 -10.47 -20.12 1.21
N THR A 709 -11.61 -19.79 1.80
CA THR A 709 -12.53 -20.75 2.38
C THR A 709 -13.09 -21.70 1.31
N GLN A 710 -13.61 -21.17 0.20
CA GLN A 710 -14.12 -22.00 -0.90
C GLN A 710 -13.00 -22.82 -1.55
N TYR A 711 -11.85 -22.21 -1.81
CA TYR A 711 -10.68 -22.90 -2.35
C TYR A 711 -10.29 -24.10 -1.49
N THR A 712 -10.13 -23.92 -0.18
CA THR A 712 -9.72 -24.98 0.75
C THR A 712 -10.77 -26.08 0.84
N ALA A 713 -12.06 -25.76 0.81
CA ALA A 713 -13.14 -26.75 0.84
C ALA A 713 -13.18 -27.64 -0.43
N ARG A 714 -12.61 -27.20 -1.55
CA ARG A 714 -12.74 -27.87 -2.85
C ARG A 714 -11.49 -28.59 -3.32
N VAL A 715 -10.31 -28.06 -3.01
CA VAL A 715 -9.05 -28.49 -3.64
C VAL A 715 -8.71 -29.97 -3.41
N ASP A 716 -8.91 -30.50 -2.20
CA ASP A 716 -8.55 -31.89 -1.86
C ASP A 716 -9.49 -32.91 -2.56
N ASP A 717 -10.79 -32.63 -2.62
CA ASP A 717 -11.77 -33.44 -3.36
C ASP A 717 -11.46 -33.45 -4.87
N LEU A 718 -11.11 -32.29 -5.42
CA LEU A 718 -10.72 -32.15 -6.83
C LEU A 718 -9.42 -32.91 -7.13
N GLN A 719 -8.42 -32.82 -6.26
CA GLN A 719 -7.17 -33.59 -6.39
C GLN A 719 -7.45 -35.11 -6.36
N ALA A 720 -8.27 -35.59 -5.41
CA ALA A 720 -8.64 -36.99 -5.32
C ALA A 720 -9.38 -37.47 -6.58
N LYS A 721 -10.31 -36.65 -7.11
CA LYS A 721 -11.04 -36.97 -8.35
C LYS A 721 -10.14 -37.06 -9.57
N LEU A 722 -9.21 -36.11 -9.74
CA LEU A 722 -8.25 -36.14 -10.84
C LEU A 722 -7.31 -37.35 -10.73
N PHE A 723 -6.82 -37.64 -9.53
CA PHE A 723 -5.90 -38.76 -9.32
C PHE A 723 -6.59 -40.13 -9.48
N ALA A 724 -7.91 -40.24 -9.29
CA ALA A 724 -8.70 -41.44 -9.54
C ALA A 724 -8.87 -41.76 -11.04
N ASP A 725 -8.65 -40.83 -11.95
CA ASP A 725 -8.63 -41.05 -13.40
C ASP A 725 -7.35 -41.81 -13.77
N LYS A 726 -7.50 -43.00 -14.37
CA LYS A 726 -6.37 -43.83 -14.79
C LYS A 726 -5.42 -43.14 -15.76
N ALA A 727 -5.89 -42.16 -16.51
CA ALA A 727 -5.06 -41.34 -17.40
C ALA A 727 -4.22 -40.26 -16.64
N ILE A 728 -4.52 -40.01 -15.36
CA ILE A 728 -3.85 -39.01 -14.51
C ILE A 728 -3.17 -39.70 -13.32
N ASN A 729 -2.22 -40.56 -13.59
CA ASN A 729 -1.50 -41.31 -12.57
C ASN A 729 -0.30 -40.58 -11.94
N HIS A 730 -0.37 -39.27 -11.87
CA HIS A 730 0.73 -38.42 -11.39
C HIS A 730 0.24 -37.42 -10.32
N GLU A 731 0.56 -37.67 -9.05
CA GLU A 731 0.05 -36.90 -7.90
C GLU A 731 0.32 -35.39 -7.98
N ARG A 732 1.55 -34.98 -8.32
CA ARG A 732 1.91 -33.56 -8.39
C ARG A 732 1.16 -32.82 -9.50
N ILE A 733 0.99 -33.45 -10.66
CA ILE A 733 0.25 -32.87 -11.78
C ILE A 733 -1.23 -32.76 -11.41
N ALA A 734 -1.82 -33.82 -10.86
CA ALA A 734 -3.19 -33.79 -10.35
C ALA A 734 -3.39 -32.66 -9.32
N LYS A 735 -2.46 -32.50 -8.37
CA LYS A 735 -2.49 -31.44 -7.36
C LYS A 735 -2.46 -30.04 -7.99
N ASN A 736 -1.55 -29.76 -8.90
CA ASN A 736 -1.40 -28.45 -9.54
C ASN A 736 -2.66 -28.04 -10.31
N HIS A 737 -3.25 -28.98 -11.05
CA HIS A 737 -4.45 -28.71 -11.84
C HIS A 737 -5.70 -28.66 -10.94
N ALA A 738 -5.77 -29.42 -9.86
CA ALA A 738 -6.82 -29.30 -8.85
C ALA A 738 -6.83 -27.93 -8.18
N GLN A 739 -5.64 -27.39 -7.85
CA GLN A 739 -5.51 -26.01 -7.34
C GLN A 739 -6.08 -25.00 -8.35
N LEU A 740 -5.78 -25.14 -9.64
CA LEU A 740 -6.29 -24.26 -10.68
C LEU A 740 -7.80 -24.37 -10.87
N ILE A 741 -8.37 -25.58 -10.82
CA ILE A 741 -9.83 -25.79 -10.88
C ILE A 741 -10.51 -25.15 -9.67
N ALA A 742 -9.96 -25.37 -8.46
CA ALA A 742 -10.50 -24.76 -7.25
C ALA A 742 -10.50 -23.22 -7.32
N LEU A 743 -9.43 -22.64 -7.85
CA LEU A 743 -9.33 -21.18 -8.10
C LEU A 743 -10.33 -20.70 -9.16
N LEU A 744 -10.51 -21.45 -10.25
CA LEU A 744 -11.51 -21.15 -11.26
C LEU A 744 -12.92 -21.08 -10.65
N GLU A 745 -13.29 -22.00 -9.77
CA GLU A 745 -14.58 -22.01 -9.11
C GLU A 745 -14.77 -20.76 -8.21
N THR A 746 -13.69 -20.19 -7.66
CA THR A 746 -13.77 -18.97 -6.84
C THR A 746 -13.94 -17.68 -7.65
N VAL A 747 -13.68 -17.68 -8.95
CA VAL A 747 -13.87 -16.50 -9.82
C VAL A 747 -15.31 -15.99 -9.74
N SER A 748 -16.30 -16.90 -9.58
CA SER A 748 -17.71 -16.57 -9.44
C SER A 748 -18.06 -15.80 -8.14
N LEU A 749 -17.19 -15.81 -7.12
CA LEU A 749 -17.38 -14.99 -5.92
C LEU A 749 -17.12 -13.50 -6.19
N VAL A 750 -16.33 -13.21 -7.20
CA VAL A 750 -15.84 -11.85 -7.51
C VAL A 750 -16.53 -11.29 -8.75
N LEU A 751 -16.69 -12.11 -9.78
CA LEU A 751 -17.18 -11.73 -11.10
C LEU A 751 -18.44 -12.51 -11.47
N PRO A 752 -19.40 -11.92 -12.20
CA PRO A 752 -20.64 -12.57 -12.64
C PRO A 752 -20.36 -13.52 -13.83
N VAL A 753 -19.70 -14.64 -13.57
CA VAL A 753 -19.35 -15.62 -14.62
C VAL A 753 -20.53 -16.55 -14.93
N LYS A 754 -20.77 -16.82 -16.21
CA LYS A 754 -21.76 -17.81 -16.64
C LYS A 754 -21.31 -19.23 -16.25
N ALA A 755 -22.19 -20.00 -15.59
CA ALA A 755 -21.89 -21.35 -15.10
C ALA A 755 -21.38 -22.29 -16.22
N ASP A 756 -21.89 -22.13 -17.45
CA ASP A 756 -21.43 -22.91 -18.60
C ASP A 756 -19.96 -22.66 -18.94
N ARG A 757 -19.50 -21.41 -18.84
CA ARG A 757 -18.08 -21.07 -19.06
C ARG A 757 -17.16 -21.71 -18.00
N ILE A 758 -17.58 -21.69 -16.73
CA ILE A 758 -16.84 -22.36 -15.64
C ILE A 758 -16.75 -23.86 -15.91
N ARG A 759 -17.86 -24.49 -16.30
CA ARG A 759 -17.89 -25.93 -16.62
C ARG A 759 -16.94 -26.24 -17.78
N LYS A 760 -17.05 -25.55 -18.92
CA LYS A 760 -16.19 -25.77 -20.09
C LYS A 760 -14.72 -25.58 -19.76
N THR A 761 -14.38 -24.52 -19.02
CA THR A 761 -12.99 -24.27 -18.61
C THR A 761 -12.48 -25.35 -17.66
N ARG A 762 -13.31 -25.83 -16.73
CA ARG A 762 -12.95 -26.96 -15.87
C ARG A 762 -12.67 -28.22 -16.67
N ASP A 763 -13.55 -28.56 -17.62
CA ASP A 763 -13.39 -29.76 -18.47
C ASP A 763 -12.12 -29.62 -19.32
N PHE A 764 -11.83 -28.42 -19.82
CA PHE A 764 -10.58 -28.10 -20.53
C PHE A 764 -9.35 -28.28 -19.63
N ILE A 765 -9.38 -27.85 -18.35
CA ILE A 765 -8.27 -28.06 -17.41
C ILE A 765 -8.03 -29.55 -17.13
N VAL A 766 -9.08 -30.36 -17.06
CA VAL A 766 -8.95 -31.82 -16.93
C VAL A 766 -8.23 -32.42 -18.14
N GLU A 767 -8.56 -31.95 -19.34
CA GLU A 767 -7.87 -32.37 -20.56
C GLU A 767 -6.41 -31.94 -20.59
N LEU A 768 -6.10 -30.68 -20.19
CA LEU A 768 -4.71 -30.21 -20.01
C LEU A 768 -3.93 -31.09 -19.01
N THR A 769 -4.60 -31.60 -17.96
CA THR A 769 -3.97 -32.50 -16.98
C THR A 769 -3.53 -33.80 -17.65
N LYS A 770 -4.38 -34.41 -18.48
CA LYS A 770 -4.07 -35.64 -19.24
C LYS A 770 -2.93 -35.44 -20.21
N GLN A 771 -3.03 -34.39 -21.01
CA GLN A 771 -1.97 -33.99 -21.97
C GLN A 771 -0.61 -33.78 -21.27
N ARG A 772 -0.61 -33.13 -20.09
CA ARG A 772 0.62 -32.92 -19.33
C ARG A 772 1.21 -34.23 -18.80
N VAL A 773 0.40 -35.15 -18.32
CA VAL A 773 0.87 -36.47 -17.90
C VAL A 773 1.47 -37.23 -19.08
N GLN A 774 0.81 -37.24 -20.23
CA GLN A 774 1.32 -37.88 -21.47
C GLN A 774 2.65 -37.26 -21.91
N ALA A 775 2.74 -35.93 -21.99
CA ALA A 775 3.96 -35.22 -22.39
C ALA A 775 5.16 -35.52 -21.46
N ILE A 776 4.92 -35.68 -20.16
CA ILE A 776 5.96 -36.04 -19.20
C ILE A 776 6.36 -37.52 -19.29
N GLN A 777 5.45 -38.40 -19.77
CA GLN A 777 5.72 -39.80 -19.99
C GLN A 777 6.51 -40.05 -21.30
N LEU A 778 6.40 -39.21 -22.29
CA LEU A 778 7.18 -39.26 -23.51
C LEU A 778 8.67 -38.96 -23.24
N ASP A 779 9.52 -39.53 -24.08
CA ASP A 779 10.94 -39.14 -24.11
C ASP A 779 11.10 -37.74 -24.65
N GLN A 780 12.23 -37.09 -24.33
CA GLN A 780 12.52 -35.76 -24.85
C GLN A 780 12.70 -35.79 -26.36
N PRO A 781 12.31 -34.74 -27.12
CA PRO A 781 12.36 -34.72 -28.58
C PRO A 781 13.68 -35.23 -29.18
N PRO A 782 14.87 -34.85 -28.68
CA PRO A 782 16.14 -35.40 -29.21
C PRO A 782 16.29 -36.90 -29.02
N VAL A 783 15.67 -37.49 -27.98
CA VAL A 783 15.72 -38.94 -27.74
C VAL A 783 14.78 -39.65 -28.71
N ILE A 784 13.58 -39.06 -28.98
CA ILE A 784 12.62 -39.55 -29.94
C ILE A 784 13.25 -39.55 -31.33
N GLU A 785 13.84 -38.42 -31.76
CA GLU A 785 14.51 -38.27 -33.06
C GLU A 785 15.68 -39.24 -33.20
N PHE A 786 16.42 -39.48 -32.12
CA PHE A 786 17.50 -40.51 -32.14
C PHE A 786 16.94 -41.92 -32.40
N TRP A 787 15.83 -42.29 -31.74
CA TRP A 787 15.25 -43.63 -31.91
C TRP A 787 14.52 -43.78 -33.24
N GLU A 788 13.88 -42.73 -33.77
CA GLU A 788 13.31 -42.72 -35.12
C GLU A 788 14.41 -42.93 -36.17
N THR A 789 15.53 -42.20 -36.03
CA THR A 789 16.68 -42.37 -36.91
C THR A 789 17.29 -43.78 -36.78
N PHE A 790 17.40 -44.31 -35.54
CA PHE A 790 17.88 -45.69 -35.30
C PHE A 790 16.97 -46.71 -35.95
N ASP A 791 15.67 -46.59 -35.79
CA ASP A 791 14.69 -47.54 -36.38
C ASP A 791 14.71 -47.48 -37.93
N TYR A 792 14.76 -46.27 -38.48
CA TYR A 792 14.94 -46.04 -39.91
C TYR A 792 16.22 -46.75 -40.43
N LEU A 793 17.37 -46.56 -39.77
CA LEU A 793 18.63 -47.18 -40.14
C LEU A 793 18.57 -48.73 -39.97
N GLN A 794 17.87 -49.21 -38.92
CA GLN A 794 17.66 -50.62 -38.68
C GLN A 794 16.94 -51.31 -39.83
N ASP A 795 15.92 -50.65 -40.40
CA ASP A 795 15.09 -51.18 -41.45
C ASP A 795 15.68 -51.06 -42.85
N ASN A 796 16.50 -50.03 -43.08
CA ASN A 796 17.10 -49.72 -44.40
C ASN A 796 18.51 -50.18 -44.59
N GLU A 797 19.21 -50.65 -43.57
CA GLU A 797 20.55 -51.20 -43.67
C GLU A 797 20.53 -52.73 -43.84
N ALA A 798 21.37 -53.23 -44.75
CA ALA A 798 21.41 -54.66 -45.12
C ALA A 798 21.57 -55.64 -43.94
N HIS A 799 22.16 -55.24 -42.86
CA HIS A 799 22.36 -56.03 -41.64
C HIS A 799 21.81 -55.33 -40.39
N GLY A 800 21.10 -54.22 -40.56
CA GLY A 800 20.64 -53.35 -39.50
C GLY A 800 21.76 -52.67 -38.72
N VAL A 801 21.41 -51.96 -37.65
CA VAL A 801 22.30 -51.24 -36.74
C VAL A 801 22.23 -51.76 -35.30
N ASN A 802 21.26 -52.66 -35.00
CA ASN A 802 21.15 -53.32 -33.71
C ASN A 802 22.14 -54.48 -33.58
N HIS A 803 23.08 -54.41 -32.70
CA HIS A 803 24.05 -55.48 -32.43
C HIS A 803 23.52 -56.60 -31.56
N SER A 804 22.24 -56.52 -31.03
CA SER A 804 21.58 -57.61 -30.33
C SER A 804 20.71 -58.46 -31.29
N ALA A 805 20.67 -59.76 -31.07
CA ALA A 805 19.73 -60.67 -31.75
C ALA A 805 18.47 -60.92 -30.88
N GLU A 806 18.45 -60.46 -29.63
CA GLU A 806 17.35 -60.67 -28.68
C GLU A 806 16.21 -59.70 -28.96
N PRO A 807 14.96 -60.19 -29.11
CA PRO A 807 13.76 -59.36 -29.26
C PRO A 807 13.63 -58.39 -28.08
N GLY A 808 13.30 -57.12 -28.38
CA GLY A 808 13.13 -56.06 -27.36
C GLY A 808 14.40 -55.55 -26.72
N VAL A 809 15.60 -56.04 -27.17
CA VAL A 809 16.90 -55.56 -26.70
C VAL A 809 17.62 -54.84 -27.83
N TYR A 810 18.03 -53.61 -27.58
CA TYR A 810 18.70 -52.74 -28.50
C TYR A 810 20.16 -52.50 -28.04
N ALA A 811 21.13 -53.02 -28.78
CA ALA A 811 22.56 -52.87 -28.51
C ALA A 811 23.14 -51.85 -29.50
N VAL A 812 23.39 -50.66 -29.07
CA VAL A 812 23.81 -49.53 -29.91
C VAL A 812 25.30 -49.28 -29.78
N ASN A 813 26.01 -49.36 -30.91
CA ASN A 813 27.39 -48.85 -31.00
C ASN A 813 27.35 -47.46 -31.67
N PHE A 814 27.65 -46.40 -30.91
CA PHE A 814 27.55 -45.04 -31.43
C PHE A 814 28.51 -44.73 -32.60
N ASN A 815 29.65 -45.40 -32.73
CA ASN A 815 30.54 -45.20 -33.87
C ASN A 815 29.93 -45.85 -35.12
N HIS A 816 29.38 -47.03 -34.99
CA HIS A 816 28.75 -47.76 -36.08
C HIS A 816 27.49 -47.03 -36.60
N ILE A 817 26.62 -46.64 -35.70
CA ILE A 817 25.37 -45.93 -36.11
C ILE A 817 25.69 -44.57 -36.73
N ALA A 818 26.72 -43.83 -36.22
CA ALA A 818 27.19 -42.54 -36.82
C ALA A 818 27.71 -42.73 -38.25
N GLN A 819 28.48 -43.83 -38.47
CA GLN A 819 28.97 -44.15 -39.80
C GLN A 819 27.80 -44.47 -40.76
N VAL A 820 26.90 -45.32 -40.37
CA VAL A 820 25.75 -45.74 -41.20
C VAL A 820 24.83 -44.51 -41.48
N ALA A 821 24.55 -43.68 -40.45
CA ALA A 821 23.77 -42.45 -40.63
C ALA A 821 24.43 -41.49 -41.65
N SER A 822 25.75 -41.34 -41.59
CA SER A 822 26.47 -40.51 -42.57
C SER A 822 26.43 -41.10 -43.97
N GLU A 823 26.55 -42.42 -44.13
CA GLU A 823 26.47 -43.11 -45.42
C GLU A 823 25.06 -42.99 -46.03
N GLN A 824 24.01 -43.00 -45.22
CA GLN A 824 22.60 -42.83 -45.64
C GLN A 824 22.12 -41.38 -45.64
N ARG A 825 23.03 -40.41 -45.42
CA ARG A 825 22.74 -38.95 -45.35
C ARG A 825 21.65 -38.57 -44.32
N GLN A 826 21.58 -39.31 -43.23
CA GLN A 826 20.75 -39.01 -42.09
C GLN A 826 21.51 -38.12 -41.10
N SER A 827 20.81 -37.10 -40.55
CA SER A 827 21.36 -36.26 -39.48
C SER A 827 21.26 -37.03 -38.15
N LEU A 828 22.38 -37.23 -37.48
CA LEU A 828 22.42 -37.86 -36.16
C LEU A 828 23.31 -37.06 -35.21
N LEU A 829 22.66 -36.40 -34.22
CA LEU A 829 23.38 -35.67 -33.16
C LEU A 829 23.89 -36.63 -32.10
N LEU A 830 25.22 -36.81 -31.97
CA LEU A 830 25.86 -37.68 -30.98
C LEU A 830 26.80 -36.91 -30.08
N ASN A 831 26.31 -35.93 -29.34
CA ASN A 831 27.03 -35.20 -28.31
C ASN A 831 26.87 -35.83 -26.92
N THR A 832 27.56 -35.29 -25.91
CA THR A 832 27.48 -35.78 -24.53
C THR A 832 26.07 -35.63 -23.96
N ASP A 833 25.35 -34.62 -24.37
CA ASP A 833 24.00 -34.33 -23.85
C ASP A 833 22.99 -35.39 -24.30
N ILE A 834 23.00 -35.76 -25.62
CA ILE A 834 22.08 -36.81 -26.11
C ILE A 834 22.41 -38.16 -25.43
N LYS A 835 23.68 -38.49 -25.16
CA LYS A 835 24.05 -39.70 -24.44
C LYS A 835 23.50 -39.73 -23.02
N ASN A 836 23.49 -38.57 -22.34
CA ASN A 836 22.90 -38.46 -21.00
C ASN A 836 21.40 -38.57 -21.05
N LEU A 837 20.74 -37.97 -22.05
CA LEU A 837 19.31 -38.07 -22.26
C LEU A 837 18.85 -39.52 -22.57
N LEU A 838 19.61 -40.24 -23.42
CA LEU A 838 19.33 -41.65 -23.73
C LEU A 838 19.43 -42.58 -22.50
N LYS A 839 20.33 -42.26 -21.54
CA LYS A 839 20.39 -43.02 -20.26
C LYS A 839 19.14 -42.80 -19.43
N ALA A 840 18.48 -41.65 -19.56
CA ALA A 840 17.28 -41.26 -18.86
C ALA A 840 16.01 -41.64 -19.66
N GLY A 841 16.14 -42.18 -20.86
CA GLY A 841 15.03 -42.53 -21.74
C GLY A 841 14.09 -43.55 -21.13
N LYS A 842 12.80 -43.45 -21.50
CA LYS A 842 11.69 -44.22 -20.88
C LYS A 842 11.17 -45.29 -21.80
N MET A 843 11.07 -45.02 -23.10
CA MET A 843 10.58 -46.00 -24.08
C MET A 843 11.53 -47.17 -24.21
N ARG A 844 12.84 -46.87 -24.26
CA ARG A 844 13.90 -47.89 -24.29
C ARG A 844 14.86 -47.64 -23.12
N LYS A 845 14.72 -48.47 -22.07
CA LYS A 845 15.42 -48.29 -20.79
C LYS A 845 16.87 -48.66 -20.94
N PHE A 846 17.79 -47.78 -20.54
CA PHE A 846 19.20 -48.05 -20.51
C PHE A 846 19.58 -49.13 -19.46
N ILE A 847 20.15 -50.24 -19.88
CA ILE A 847 20.59 -51.34 -19.03
C ILE A 847 22.08 -51.18 -18.61
N GLY A 848 22.88 -50.65 -19.51
CA GLY A 848 24.33 -50.46 -19.23
C GLY A 848 25.17 -50.54 -20.48
N ILE A 849 26.47 -50.33 -20.29
CA ILE A 849 27.46 -50.50 -21.36
C ILE A 849 28.03 -51.93 -21.23
N LYS A 850 27.75 -52.74 -22.23
CA LYS A 850 28.17 -54.17 -22.21
C LYS A 850 28.91 -54.55 -23.50
N THR A 851 29.75 -55.53 -23.38
CA THR A 851 30.33 -56.18 -24.55
C THR A 851 29.35 -57.25 -25.00
N VAL A 852 28.84 -57.10 -26.22
CA VAL A 852 27.82 -58.00 -26.81
C VAL A 852 28.39 -58.79 -27.98
N ARG A 853 27.86 -59.98 -28.23
CA ARG A 853 28.16 -60.74 -29.45
C ARG A 853 27.36 -60.11 -30.58
N SER A 854 28.09 -59.43 -31.48
CA SER A 854 27.45 -58.56 -32.49
C SER A 854 26.71 -59.35 -33.56
N TYR A 855 25.41 -59.25 -33.55
CA TYR A 855 24.57 -59.83 -34.61
C TYR A 855 24.95 -59.25 -35.99
N VAL A 856 25.07 -57.96 -36.09
CA VAL A 856 25.44 -57.25 -37.35
C VAL A 856 26.78 -57.73 -37.89
N ASN A 857 27.78 -57.76 -37.06
CA ASN A 857 29.13 -58.21 -37.51
C ASN A 857 29.12 -59.69 -37.87
N ASN A 858 28.41 -60.54 -37.15
CA ASN A 858 28.31 -61.97 -37.46
C ASN A 858 27.59 -62.18 -38.83
N MET A 859 26.51 -61.47 -39.06
CA MET A 859 25.82 -61.56 -40.37
C MET A 859 26.68 -61.02 -41.51
N TYR A 860 27.47 -59.95 -41.29
CA TYR A 860 28.44 -59.47 -42.25
C TYR A 860 29.52 -60.53 -42.52
N ASN A 861 30.11 -61.08 -41.44
CA ASN A 861 31.20 -62.07 -41.55
C ASN A 861 30.77 -63.38 -42.20
N SER A 862 29.53 -63.82 -42.02
CA SER A 862 28.99 -65.04 -42.63
C SER A 862 28.95 -65.03 -44.18
N ARG A 863 28.94 -63.82 -44.76
CA ARG A 863 28.98 -63.61 -46.21
C ARG A 863 30.38 -63.50 -46.81
N LEU A 864 31.40 -63.48 -45.96
CA LEU A 864 32.78 -63.37 -46.39
C LEU A 864 33.44 -64.78 -46.47
N PRO A 865 34.35 -65.01 -47.36
CA PRO A 865 35.19 -66.21 -47.37
C PRO A 865 35.94 -66.51 -46.05
N ILE A 866 36.14 -67.76 -45.70
CA ILE A 866 36.66 -68.18 -44.38
C ILE A 866 38.06 -67.51 -44.10
N ALA A 867 38.85 -67.29 -45.13
CA ALA A 867 40.18 -66.68 -45.05
C ALA A 867 40.24 -65.16 -45.26
N SER A 868 39.09 -64.45 -45.25
CA SER A 868 39.01 -63.02 -45.48
C SER A 868 39.61 -62.23 -44.31
N THR A 869 40.52 -61.28 -44.64
CA THR A 869 41.09 -60.32 -43.69
C THR A 869 40.12 -59.17 -43.38
N ALA A 870 38.99 -59.09 -44.07
CA ALA A 870 37.95 -58.07 -43.88
C ALA A 870 36.90 -58.41 -42.80
N LYS A 871 37.08 -59.46 -42.01
CA LYS A 871 36.21 -59.85 -40.93
C LYS A 871 36.14 -58.80 -39.83
N LYS A 872 34.94 -58.43 -39.43
CA LYS A 872 34.70 -57.52 -38.30
C LYS A 872 34.75 -58.31 -36.96
N PRO A 873 35.10 -57.66 -35.83
CA PRO A 873 35.15 -58.31 -34.53
C PRO A 873 33.79 -58.92 -34.15
N GLU A 874 33.80 -60.21 -33.72
CA GLU A 874 32.57 -60.93 -33.33
C GLU A 874 31.94 -60.29 -32.06
N VAL A 875 32.73 -59.63 -31.20
CA VAL A 875 32.29 -58.99 -29.99
C VAL A 875 32.55 -57.49 -30.06
N ILE A 876 31.63 -56.66 -29.62
CA ILE A 876 31.72 -55.23 -29.65
C ILE A 876 31.11 -54.60 -28.41
N LYS A 877 31.66 -53.46 -27.95
CA LYS A 877 31.12 -52.73 -26.81
C LYS A 877 29.96 -51.87 -27.26
N CYS A 878 28.79 -52.08 -26.68
CA CYS A 878 27.56 -51.38 -27.00
C CYS A 878 26.90 -50.81 -25.78
N TRP A 879 26.10 -49.76 -25.98
CA TRP A 879 25.07 -49.33 -25.04
C TRP A 879 23.86 -50.20 -25.25
N VAL A 880 23.43 -50.91 -24.18
CA VAL A 880 22.30 -51.82 -24.23
C VAL A 880 21.07 -51.19 -23.62
N PHE A 881 20.00 -51.23 -24.39
CA PHE A 881 18.66 -50.75 -23.97
C PHE A 881 17.67 -51.90 -24.10
N GLN A 882 16.61 -51.81 -23.30
CA GLN A 882 15.53 -52.78 -23.32
C GLN A 882 14.20 -52.06 -23.47
N GLU A 883 13.34 -52.56 -24.32
CA GLU A 883 12.00 -52.03 -24.52
C GLU A 883 11.22 -52.14 -23.22
N ASN A 884 10.46 -51.09 -22.87
CA ASN A 884 9.66 -51.08 -21.67
C ASN A 884 8.38 -51.86 -21.97
N SER A 885 8.17 -53.02 -21.37
CA SER A 885 7.01 -53.91 -21.59
C SER A 885 5.70 -53.40 -20.96
N GLU A 886 5.68 -52.14 -20.45
CA GLU A 886 4.53 -51.49 -19.78
C GLU A 886 3.88 -50.36 -20.61
N SER A 887 4.17 -50.26 -21.90
CA SER A 887 3.55 -49.25 -22.77
C SER A 887 2.35 -49.81 -23.55
#